data_4ec11c19f02794c960be73b767835b99
#
_entry.id   4ec11c19f02794c960be73b767835b99
#
_cell.length_a   1.000
_cell.length_b   1.000
_cell.length_c   1.000
_cell.angle_alpha   90.00
_cell.angle_beta   90.00
_cell.angle_gamma   90.00
#
_symmetry.space_group_name_H-M   'P 1'
#
loop_
_entity.id
_entity.type
_entity.pdbx_description
1 polymer ?
#
loop_
_entity_poly.entity_id
_entity_poly.type
_entity_poly.pdbx_seq_one_letter_code
_entity_poly.pdbx_strand_id
1 'polypeptide(L)'
;MPADSFGVFHARRTLDLPAKPDRFTVHVSADNRYRLYVNGTQVSSGPQRSDVTHWRYETVDLAPQLHAGANVIAAVVWNWGRRHPVAQHSNRTGFLLQADSPREAAANTGTGWRLYRDSAYADLPVTNRDISGAYYAAAQGEAVDGARYPWGWERTDFVDRDWFTVPVADAGANVGQVHLHAAPGRGGYGDASGWQLEPRDIPPMEESLVRFASVRRTSGIAASDGFIKGGAALVVPANTRASILLDYAKTTNAYAVLETSGGAGSTITLTYAEAAVDSAGRKGNRNDVDRRTVRGIHDRFLPDGGERRRFQTLYWRSGRYVNVDIETGATPLRIEDLHGIFTAYPFVERGRFASDLPWLADMWKMNWNGARIGAFETYMDTPYYEQLQYIGDTRLQALISLYVSGDDRLMRQAITHFDDSRIPEGITASRYPSELRQLIPPFSLVYVAMVHDYHMHRDDSRYVRQYLPGIRGILDWYGRYVDSTGMLGPMPYWNFVDWADRWQRGVPAGADNGHSATISLLLAYALDRAAVLEADVGERAMAQSYRTRADSLRVATRTRAWDPARKLFRDSPDSAAYSQQTNVLAILSNALPQAEQRALMERVLADSTLIPASYYFSFYLLEALEKVGLGDRYIEQLAPWRGMLALGLTSAPEKPEPTRSDSHAWAAHPNYGLLATVLGVRPASRGFRTVRIAPKLGPLRSAEGRVPHPRGDIDVALTRDGANGLSARVTLPAGVAGRFEWNGRSVPLHAGRQDLHF
;
A
#
# COMPACT_ATOMS: atom_id res chain seq x y z
N MET A 1 -19.93 -5.16 -22.95
CA MET A 1 -19.23 -3.97 -23.49
C MET A 1 -17.78 -4.32 -23.73
N PRO A 2 -17.11 -3.67 -24.70
CA PRO A 2 -15.67 -3.77 -24.80
C PRO A 2 -14.98 -3.36 -23.48
N ALA A 3 -13.86 -3.98 -23.15
CA ALA A 3 -13.10 -3.68 -21.95
C ALA A 3 -12.59 -2.21 -21.89
N ASP A 4 -12.55 -1.55 -23.04
CA ASP A 4 -12.03 -0.20 -23.21
C ASP A 4 -13.08 0.92 -23.05
N SER A 5 -14.33 0.58 -22.71
CA SER A 5 -15.43 1.55 -22.59
C SER A 5 -15.81 1.78 -21.14
N PHE A 6 -15.85 3.07 -20.71
CA PHE A 6 -16.42 3.44 -19.41
C PHE A 6 -17.92 3.07 -19.36
N GLY A 7 -18.35 2.53 -18.24
CA GLY A 7 -19.75 2.25 -18.00
C GLY A 7 -20.06 1.84 -16.57
N VAL A 8 -21.25 2.24 -16.15
CA VAL A 8 -21.86 1.86 -14.86
C VAL A 8 -23.15 1.10 -15.15
N PHE A 9 -23.37 0.03 -14.42
CA PHE A 9 -24.53 -0.85 -14.60
C PHE A 9 -25.17 -1.15 -13.26
N HIS A 10 -26.49 -1.15 -13.22
CA HIS A 10 -27.25 -1.69 -12.11
C HIS A 10 -27.81 -3.06 -12.50
N ALA A 11 -27.66 -4.01 -11.60
CA ALA A 11 -28.23 -5.34 -11.74
C ALA A 11 -29.16 -5.62 -10.56
N ARG A 12 -30.34 -6.22 -10.81
CA ARG A 12 -31.33 -6.53 -9.78
C ARG A 12 -31.89 -7.93 -9.94
N ARG A 13 -32.13 -8.60 -8.82
CA ARG A 13 -32.83 -9.87 -8.72
C ARG A 13 -33.81 -9.84 -7.57
N THR A 14 -35.09 -10.01 -7.86
CA THR A 14 -36.11 -10.20 -6.82
C THR A 14 -36.20 -11.68 -6.47
N LEU A 15 -36.23 -11.98 -5.19
CA LEU A 15 -36.43 -13.31 -4.61
C LEU A 15 -37.65 -13.27 -3.69
N ASP A 16 -38.50 -14.29 -3.78
CA ASP A 16 -39.54 -14.54 -2.80
C ASP A 16 -39.16 -15.74 -1.94
N LEU A 17 -38.97 -15.52 -0.66
CA LEU A 17 -38.48 -16.57 0.25
C LEU A 17 -39.64 -16.99 1.20
N PRO A 18 -39.87 -18.31 1.35
CA PRO A 18 -40.95 -18.79 2.24
C PRO A 18 -40.66 -18.53 3.71
N ALA A 19 -39.38 -18.38 4.08
CA ALA A 19 -38.92 -18.07 5.44
C ALA A 19 -37.55 -17.35 5.38
N LYS A 20 -37.17 -16.67 6.44
CA LYS A 20 -35.80 -16.16 6.61
C LYS A 20 -34.84 -17.34 6.67
N PRO A 21 -33.80 -17.39 5.78
CA PRO A 21 -32.81 -18.44 5.84
C PRO A 21 -31.84 -18.21 7.01
N ASP A 22 -31.36 -19.30 7.64
CA ASP A 22 -30.30 -19.24 8.63
C ASP A 22 -28.94 -18.92 8.00
N ARG A 23 -28.75 -19.34 6.73
CA ARG A 23 -27.56 -19.11 5.92
C ARG A 23 -27.97 -18.98 4.46
N PHE A 24 -27.33 -18.03 3.75
CA PHE A 24 -27.52 -17.81 2.31
C PHE A 24 -26.20 -17.36 1.70
N THR A 25 -25.34 -18.31 1.39
CA THR A 25 -23.96 -18.01 0.96
C THR A 25 -23.89 -17.89 -0.56
N VAL A 26 -23.25 -16.83 -1.02
CA VAL A 26 -22.98 -16.56 -2.43
C VAL A 26 -21.51 -16.19 -2.65
N HIS A 27 -21.03 -16.44 -3.86
CA HIS A 27 -19.72 -16.03 -4.35
C HIS A 27 -19.91 -14.94 -5.38
N VAL A 28 -19.22 -13.81 -5.21
CA VAL A 28 -19.45 -12.60 -6.02
C VAL A 28 -18.16 -12.08 -6.61
N SER A 29 -18.19 -11.76 -7.90
CA SER A 29 -17.07 -11.10 -8.58
C SER A 29 -17.58 -10.15 -9.66
N ALA A 30 -16.73 -9.25 -10.12
CA ALA A 30 -17.01 -8.36 -11.24
C ALA A 30 -15.72 -7.89 -11.93
N ASP A 31 -15.85 -7.36 -13.12
CA ASP A 31 -14.78 -6.65 -13.83
C ASP A 31 -15.32 -5.27 -14.29
N ASN A 32 -14.78 -4.14 -13.78
CA ASN A 32 -13.69 -4.05 -12.81
C ASN A 32 -14.14 -4.28 -11.36
N ARG A 33 -15.21 -3.61 -10.91
CA ARG A 33 -15.61 -3.59 -9.50
C ARG A 33 -17.12 -3.58 -9.32
N TYR A 34 -17.57 -3.92 -8.11
CA TYR A 34 -18.99 -3.89 -7.74
C TYR A 34 -19.19 -3.42 -6.30
N ARG A 35 -20.43 -2.99 -6.00
CA ARG A 35 -21.03 -3.00 -4.67
C ARG A 35 -22.31 -3.83 -4.72
N LEU A 36 -22.48 -4.71 -3.75
CA LEU A 36 -23.64 -5.59 -3.60
C LEU A 36 -24.53 -5.10 -2.48
N TYR A 37 -25.82 -5.10 -2.74
CA TYR A 37 -26.86 -4.68 -1.79
C TYR A 37 -27.90 -5.78 -1.61
N VAL A 38 -28.46 -5.89 -0.41
CA VAL A 38 -29.64 -6.69 -0.10
C VAL A 38 -30.65 -5.79 0.60
N ASN A 39 -31.84 -5.64 0.02
CA ASN A 39 -32.91 -4.81 0.56
C ASN A 39 -32.46 -3.38 0.92
N GLY A 40 -31.63 -2.76 0.08
CA GLY A 40 -31.09 -1.41 0.28
C GLY A 40 -29.83 -1.33 1.15
N THR A 41 -29.41 -2.43 1.79
CA THR A 41 -28.21 -2.45 2.65
C THR A 41 -27.02 -2.97 1.85
N GLN A 42 -25.90 -2.22 1.81
CA GLN A 42 -24.64 -2.70 1.21
C GLN A 42 -24.07 -3.86 2.06
N VAL A 43 -23.77 -4.97 1.40
CA VAL A 43 -23.27 -6.19 2.06
C VAL A 43 -21.87 -6.61 1.61
N SER A 44 -21.43 -6.15 0.43
CA SER A 44 -20.10 -6.45 -0.09
C SER A 44 -19.64 -5.41 -1.10
N SER A 45 -18.32 -5.30 -1.26
CA SER A 45 -17.66 -4.56 -2.34
C SER A 45 -16.41 -5.33 -2.78
N GLY A 46 -16.10 -5.29 -4.08
CA GLY A 46 -14.95 -6.02 -4.64
C GLY A 46 -14.90 -5.90 -6.16
N PRO A 47 -14.23 -6.86 -6.81
CA PRO A 47 -13.39 -7.90 -6.24
C PRO A 47 -12.04 -7.35 -5.71
N GLN A 48 -11.37 -8.14 -4.85
CA GLN A 48 -9.99 -7.88 -4.46
C GLN A 48 -9.12 -7.74 -5.71
N ARG A 49 -8.18 -6.78 -5.70
CA ARG A 49 -7.24 -6.55 -6.80
C ARG A 49 -6.37 -7.77 -7.06
N SER A 50 -6.27 -8.14 -8.34
CA SER A 50 -5.46 -9.25 -8.81
C SER A 50 -5.28 -9.13 -10.33
N ASP A 51 -4.77 -10.16 -10.98
CA ASP A 51 -4.69 -10.29 -12.43
C ASP A 51 -5.76 -11.27 -12.99
N VAL A 52 -5.82 -11.39 -14.31
CA VAL A 52 -6.85 -12.20 -14.98
C VAL A 52 -6.72 -13.70 -14.66
N THR A 53 -5.50 -14.17 -14.42
CA THR A 53 -5.21 -15.58 -14.14
C THR A 53 -5.36 -15.95 -12.66
N HIS A 54 -5.53 -14.95 -11.77
CA HIS A 54 -5.76 -15.12 -10.33
C HIS A 54 -6.91 -14.19 -9.89
N TRP A 55 -7.98 -14.11 -10.68
CA TRP A 55 -9.09 -13.20 -10.46
C TRP A 55 -9.87 -13.56 -9.20
N ARG A 56 -10.13 -12.58 -8.33
CA ARG A 56 -10.71 -12.86 -7.02
C ARG A 56 -12.24 -12.81 -7.02
N TYR A 57 -12.84 -13.59 -6.12
CA TYR A 57 -14.24 -13.48 -5.76
C TYR A 57 -14.39 -13.41 -4.23
N GLU A 58 -15.43 -12.70 -3.77
CA GLU A 58 -15.82 -12.61 -2.38
C GLU A 58 -16.86 -13.67 -2.06
N THR A 59 -16.77 -14.27 -0.87
CA THR A 59 -17.79 -15.17 -0.31
C THR A 59 -18.59 -14.40 0.75
N VAL A 60 -19.90 -14.27 0.55
CA VAL A 60 -20.78 -13.44 1.36
C VAL A 60 -21.99 -14.24 1.83
N ASP A 61 -22.32 -14.16 3.13
CA ASP A 61 -23.58 -14.66 3.65
C ASP A 61 -24.63 -13.52 3.65
N LEU A 62 -25.67 -13.68 2.84
CA LEU A 62 -26.74 -12.70 2.68
C LEU A 62 -27.86 -12.86 3.72
N ALA A 63 -27.91 -13.98 4.45
CA ALA A 63 -28.99 -14.31 5.40
C ALA A 63 -29.30 -13.20 6.43
N PRO A 64 -28.31 -12.45 6.97
CA PRO A 64 -28.61 -11.37 7.92
C PRO A 64 -29.59 -10.30 7.38
N GLN A 65 -29.56 -9.99 6.07
CA GLN A 65 -30.40 -8.97 5.44
C GLN A 65 -31.64 -9.53 4.74
N LEU A 66 -31.78 -10.87 4.65
CA LEU A 66 -32.93 -11.52 4.04
C LEU A 66 -34.04 -11.71 5.07
N HIS A 67 -35.29 -11.75 4.59
CA HIS A 67 -36.50 -12.02 5.38
C HIS A 67 -37.49 -12.88 4.58
N ALA A 68 -38.55 -13.37 5.22
CA ALA A 68 -39.64 -14.04 4.56
C ALA A 68 -40.37 -13.07 3.60
N GLY A 69 -40.82 -13.57 2.46
CA GLY A 69 -41.48 -12.79 1.40
C GLY A 69 -40.49 -12.15 0.43
N ALA A 70 -40.84 -11.02 -0.15
CA ALA A 70 -40.10 -10.38 -1.23
C ALA A 70 -38.82 -9.73 -0.75
N ASN A 71 -37.69 -10.12 -1.38
CA ASN A 71 -36.35 -9.55 -1.17
C ASN A 71 -35.78 -9.11 -2.51
N VAL A 72 -34.83 -8.18 -2.49
CA VAL A 72 -34.03 -7.80 -3.64
C VAL A 72 -32.55 -7.95 -3.36
N ILE A 73 -31.85 -8.63 -4.28
CA ILE A 73 -30.37 -8.59 -4.40
C ILE A 73 -30.08 -7.62 -5.53
N ALA A 74 -29.28 -6.61 -5.27
CA ALA A 74 -28.97 -5.58 -6.24
C ALA A 74 -27.45 -5.28 -6.26
N ALA A 75 -26.91 -4.96 -7.43
CA ALA A 75 -25.50 -4.61 -7.57
C ALA A 75 -25.32 -3.40 -8.48
N VAL A 76 -24.44 -2.48 -8.09
CA VAL A 76 -23.85 -1.53 -9.03
C VAL A 76 -22.49 -2.08 -9.44
N VAL A 77 -22.24 -2.15 -10.74
CA VAL A 77 -21.03 -2.67 -11.37
C VAL A 77 -20.47 -1.59 -12.28
N TRP A 78 -19.17 -1.35 -12.21
CA TRP A 78 -18.55 -0.34 -13.06
C TRP A 78 -17.23 -0.79 -13.63
N ASN A 79 -16.92 -0.25 -14.80
CA ASN A 79 -15.64 -0.40 -15.49
C ASN A 79 -15.21 0.97 -16.01
N TRP A 80 -13.97 1.38 -15.70
CA TRP A 80 -13.40 2.65 -16.15
C TRP A 80 -12.93 2.63 -17.61
N GLY A 81 -13.06 1.48 -18.30
CA GLY A 81 -12.54 1.30 -19.64
C GLY A 81 -11.04 1.57 -19.72
N ARG A 82 -10.58 2.26 -20.77
CA ARG A 82 -9.16 2.62 -20.95
C ARG A 82 -8.55 3.48 -19.86
N ARG A 83 -9.36 4.04 -18.97
CA ARG A 83 -8.93 4.93 -17.90
C ARG A 83 -9.05 4.28 -16.52
N HIS A 84 -9.12 2.96 -16.46
CA HIS A 84 -9.10 2.27 -15.18
C HIS A 84 -7.75 2.47 -14.46
N PRO A 85 -7.70 2.35 -13.13
CA PRO A 85 -6.43 2.38 -12.40
C PRO A 85 -5.44 1.36 -12.97
N VAL A 86 -4.17 1.75 -13.13
CA VAL A 86 -3.12 0.85 -13.67
C VAL A 86 -2.96 -0.42 -12.82
N ALA A 87 -3.25 -0.34 -11.51
CA ALA A 87 -3.26 -1.47 -10.60
C ALA A 87 -4.47 -2.42 -10.78
N GLN A 88 -5.43 -2.09 -11.64
CA GLN A 88 -6.66 -2.84 -11.84
C GLN A 88 -6.66 -3.47 -13.24
N HIS A 89 -6.49 -4.78 -13.32
CA HIS A 89 -6.66 -5.50 -14.59
C HIS A 89 -8.12 -5.49 -15.02
N SER A 90 -8.35 -5.67 -16.33
CA SER A 90 -9.67 -5.88 -16.93
C SER A 90 -9.55 -6.82 -18.13
N ASN A 91 -10.50 -7.70 -18.27
CA ASN A 91 -10.70 -8.48 -19.49
C ASN A 91 -11.89 -7.92 -20.29
N ARG A 92 -13.02 -7.73 -19.63
CA ARG A 92 -14.24 -7.07 -20.15
C ARG A 92 -15.22 -6.86 -19.00
N THR A 93 -16.11 -5.89 -19.12
CA THR A 93 -17.14 -5.65 -18.09
C THR A 93 -17.97 -6.92 -17.85
N GLY A 94 -18.07 -7.34 -16.61
CA GLY A 94 -18.81 -8.52 -16.20
C GLY A 94 -19.24 -8.47 -14.75
N PHE A 95 -20.27 -9.24 -14.42
CA PHE A 95 -20.75 -9.45 -13.05
C PHE A 95 -21.16 -10.90 -12.86
N LEU A 96 -20.70 -11.51 -11.80
CA LEU A 96 -21.01 -12.86 -11.40
C LEU A 96 -21.47 -12.89 -9.95
N LEU A 97 -22.59 -13.54 -9.71
CA LEU A 97 -23.04 -13.99 -8.41
C LEU A 97 -23.45 -15.45 -8.53
N GLN A 98 -22.80 -16.32 -7.77
CA GLN A 98 -22.99 -17.77 -7.78
C GLN A 98 -23.31 -18.26 -6.37
N ALA A 99 -24.37 -19.00 -6.23
CA ALA A 99 -24.75 -19.66 -4.98
C ALA A 99 -23.76 -20.76 -4.58
N ASP A 100 -23.54 -20.92 -3.28
CA ASP A 100 -22.72 -21.98 -2.70
C ASP A 100 -23.41 -23.36 -2.81
N SER A 101 -24.73 -23.37 -2.83
CA SER A 101 -25.53 -24.60 -2.93
C SER A 101 -26.78 -24.45 -3.82
N PRO A 102 -27.40 -25.58 -4.23
CA PRO A 102 -28.65 -25.53 -4.99
C PRO A 102 -29.80 -24.79 -4.31
N ARG A 103 -29.78 -24.63 -2.98
CA ARG A 103 -30.83 -23.92 -2.22
C ARG A 103 -30.87 -22.44 -2.55
N GLU A 104 -29.71 -21.83 -2.76
CA GLU A 104 -29.55 -20.41 -3.06
C GLU A 104 -29.51 -20.15 -4.58
N ALA A 105 -29.61 -21.17 -5.42
CA ALA A 105 -29.43 -21.10 -6.89
C ALA A 105 -30.36 -20.08 -7.59
N ALA A 106 -31.50 -19.72 -6.97
CA ALA A 106 -32.38 -18.67 -7.46
C ALA A 106 -31.70 -17.28 -7.52
N ALA A 107 -30.60 -17.09 -6.79
CA ALA A 107 -29.80 -15.88 -6.80
C ALA A 107 -28.74 -15.83 -7.92
N ASN A 108 -28.43 -16.96 -8.57
CA ASN A 108 -27.38 -17.03 -9.59
C ASN A 108 -27.60 -16.01 -10.71
N THR A 109 -26.52 -15.36 -11.14
CA THR A 109 -26.57 -14.50 -12.34
C THR A 109 -27.03 -15.25 -13.56
N GLY A 110 -27.82 -14.59 -14.40
CA GLY A 110 -28.48 -15.19 -15.56
C GLY A 110 -29.98 -14.86 -15.58
N THR A 111 -30.79 -15.86 -15.89
CA THR A 111 -32.26 -15.70 -16.01
C THR A 111 -32.90 -15.09 -14.78
N GLY A 112 -33.73 -14.09 -15.02
CA GLY A 112 -34.49 -13.38 -13.98
C GLY A 112 -33.74 -12.21 -13.33
N TRP A 113 -32.49 -11.97 -13.68
CA TRP A 113 -31.85 -10.70 -13.41
C TRP A 113 -32.31 -9.62 -14.39
N ARG A 114 -32.42 -8.40 -13.90
CA ARG A 114 -32.70 -7.20 -14.67
C ARG A 114 -31.50 -6.29 -14.65
N LEU A 115 -31.13 -5.72 -15.80
CA LEU A 115 -29.96 -4.89 -16.00
C LEU A 115 -30.34 -3.51 -16.51
N TYR A 116 -29.66 -2.49 -16.00
CA TYR A 116 -29.80 -1.12 -16.45
C TYR A 116 -28.40 -0.53 -16.68
N ARG A 117 -28.16 0.02 -17.87
CA ARG A 117 -26.95 0.82 -18.12
C ARG A 117 -27.22 2.23 -17.64
N ASP A 118 -26.50 2.65 -16.63
CA ASP A 118 -26.69 3.97 -16.02
C ASP A 118 -26.00 5.06 -16.86
N SER A 119 -26.83 5.92 -17.46
CA SER A 119 -26.36 7.07 -18.23
C SER A 119 -26.15 8.33 -17.38
N ALA A 120 -26.39 8.25 -16.06
CA ALA A 120 -26.13 9.34 -15.14
C ALA A 120 -24.62 9.58 -14.94
N TYR A 121 -23.81 8.52 -15.07
CA TYR A 121 -22.38 8.60 -14.85
C TYR A 121 -21.58 9.02 -16.09
N ALA A 122 -20.63 9.91 -15.88
CA ALA A 122 -19.56 10.22 -16.85
C ALA A 122 -18.20 10.24 -16.13
N ASP A 123 -17.15 9.78 -16.80
CA ASP A 123 -15.79 9.89 -16.27
C ASP A 123 -15.25 11.32 -16.44
N LEU A 124 -14.49 11.79 -15.45
CA LEU A 124 -13.78 13.06 -15.47
C LEU A 124 -12.27 12.78 -15.56
N PRO A 125 -11.66 12.95 -16.74
CA PRO A 125 -10.25 12.67 -16.92
C PRO A 125 -9.36 13.56 -16.04
N VAL A 126 -8.44 12.94 -15.30
CA VAL A 126 -7.41 13.65 -14.53
C VAL A 126 -6.31 14.09 -15.48
N THR A 127 -5.90 15.34 -15.38
CA THR A 127 -4.86 15.95 -16.21
C THR A 127 -3.66 16.40 -15.37
N ASN A 128 -2.54 16.71 -16.03
CA ASN A 128 -1.35 17.27 -15.36
C ASN A 128 -1.59 18.65 -14.71
N ARG A 129 -2.75 19.29 -14.98
CA ARG A 129 -3.16 20.54 -14.32
C ARG A 129 -3.81 20.28 -12.98
N ASP A 130 -4.39 19.09 -12.80
CA ASP A 130 -5.11 18.70 -11.60
C ASP A 130 -4.14 18.21 -10.52
N ILE A 131 -3.05 17.55 -10.92
CA ILE A 131 -2.02 17.02 -10.00
C ILE A 131 -0.63 17.55 -10.35
N SER A 132 0.24 17.69 -9.33
CA SER A 132 1.66 18.00 -9.58
C SER A 132 2.40 16.72 -10.01
N GLY A 133 3.27 16.84 -11.04
CA GLY A 133 4.23 15.80 -11.38
C GLY A 133 3.92 14.92 -12.58
N ALA A 134 2.93 15.25 -13.40
CA ALA A 134 2.71 14.71 -14.74
C ALA A 134 2.44 13.19 -14.88
N TYR A 135 2.38 12.42 -13.79
CA TYR A 135 2.07 11.00 -13.80
C TYR A 135 0.85 10.70 -12.92
N TYR A 136 -0.13 10.02 -13.50
CA TYR A 136 -1.35 9.60 -12.81
C TYR A 136 -1.72 8.18 -13.20
N ALA A 137 -1.93 7.30 -12.23
CA ALA A 137 -2.22 5.89 -12.43
C ALA A 137 -3.43 5.37 -11.63
N ALA A 138 -4.04 6.24 -10.80
CA ALA A 138 -5.22 5.92 -10.01
C ALA A 138 -6.53 6.12 -10.81
N ALA A 139 -7.69 5.90 -10.18
CA ALA A 139 -8.99 6.07 -10.82
C ALA A 139 -9.30 7.53 -11.18
N GLN A 140 -9.92 7.73 -12.33
CA GLN A 140 -10.40 9.04 -12.79
C GLN A 140 -11.46 9.61 -11.85
N GLY A 141 -11.75 10.90 -11.99
CA GLY A 141 -12.94 11.52 -11.38
C GLY A 141 -14.23 11.02 -12.01
N GLU A 142 -15.34 11.26 -11.34
CA GLU A 142 -16.65 10.91 -11.83
C GLU A 142 -17.63 12.09 -11.74
N ALA A 143 -18.54 12.19 -12.71
CA ALA A 143 -19.68 13.10 -12.67
C ALA A 143 -20.97 12.30 -12.63
N VAL A 144 -21.93 12.73 -11.81
CA VAL A 144 -23.24 12.09 -11.71
C VAL A 144 -24.34 13.12 -11.90
N ASP A 145 -25.18 12.87 -12.90
CA ASP A 145 -26.41 13.63 -13.16
C ASP A 145 -27.57 12.99 -12.40
N GLY A 146 -27.97 13.61 -11.30
CA GLY A 146 -29.04 13.12 -10.44
C GLY A 146 -30.40 12.99 -11.14
N ALA A 147 -30.63 13.76 -12.21
CA ALA A 147 -31.89 13.67 -12.98
C ALA A 147 -32.01 12.38 -13.81
N ARG A 148 -30.90 11.70 -14.08
CA ARG A 148 -30.85 10.43 -14.81
C ARG A 148 -30.64 9.22 -13.91
N TYR A 149 -30.21 9.44 -12.65
CA TYR A 149 -29.88 8.38 -11.73
C TYR A 149 -31.14 7.65 -11.26
N PRO A 150 -31.19 6.32 -11.26
CA PRO A 150 -32.40 5.53 -10.88
C PRO A 150 -32.56 5.45 -9.36
N TRP A 151 -32.88 6.56 -8.70
CA TRP A 151 -32.96 6.65 -7.23
C TRP A 151 -33.81 5.55 -6.60
N GLY A 152 -33.28 4.88 -5.57
CA GLY A 152 -33.94 3.80 -4.85
C GLY A 152 -33.83 2.43 -5.55
N TRP A 153 -33.02 2.32 -6.58
CA TRP A 153 -32.87 1.09 -7.35
C TRP A 153 -32.47 -0.14 -6.51
N GLU A 154 -31.83 0.06 -5.37
CA GLU A 154 -31.41 -0.99 -4.43
C GLU A 154 -32.53 -1.47 -3.50
N ARG A 155 -33.72 -0.86 -3.54
CA ARG A 155 -34.85 -1.11 -2.63
C ARG A 155 -35.89 -2.05 -3.24
N THR A 156 -36.65 -2.69 -2.40
CA THR A 156 -37.70 -3.65 -2.82
C THR A 156 -38.87 -3.01 -3.52
N ASP A 157 -39.19 -1.72 -3.21
CA ASP A 157 -40.30 -0.95 -3.76
C ASP A 157 -40.00 -0.29 -5.13
N PHE A 158 -38.77 -0.42 -5.62
CA PHE A 158 -38.37 0.14 -6.92
C PHE A 158 -38.97 -0.64 -8.09
N VAL A 159 -39.48 0.10 -9.09
CA VAL A 159 -40.08 -0.47 -10.30
C VAL A 159 -39.04 -0.57 -11.42
N ASP A 160 -38.66 -1.77 -11.77
CA ASP A 160 -37.60 -2.08 -12.76
C ASP A 160 -38.12 -2.74 -14.05
N ARG A 161 -39.45 -2.62 -14.34
CA ARG A 161 -40.09 -3.33 -15.46
C ARG A 161 -39.54 -2.93 -16.84
N ASP A 162 -38.98 -1.74 -16.97
CA ASP A 162 -38.37 -1.23 -18.21
C ASP A 162 -36.87 -1.59 -18.34
N TRP A 163 -36.31 -2.26 -17.33
CA TRP A 163 -34.94 -2.72 -17.38
C TRP A 163 -34.81 -3.96 -18.28
N PHE A 164 -33.64 -4.09 -18.94
CA PHE A 164 -33.34 -5.24 -19.76
C PHE A 164 -33.42 -6.54 -18.94
N THR A 165 -34.23 -7.48 -19.36
CA THR A 165 -34.30 -8.80 -18.73
C THR A 165 -33.28 -9.70 -19.40
N VAL A 166 -32.39 -10.31 -18.62
CA VAL A 166 -31.46 -11.33 -19.12
C VAL A 166 -32.30 -12.51 -19.66
N PRO A 167 -32.22 -12.81 -20.98
CA PRO A 167 -32.98 -13.90 -21.54
C PRO A 167 -32.57 -15.24 -20.94
N VAL A 168 -33.48 -16.22 -20.96
CA VAL A 168 -33.11 -17.59 -20.68
C VAL A 168 -32.11 -17.99 -21.78
N ALA A 169 -30.88 -18.30 -21.37
CA ALA A 169 -29.95 -18.91 -22.34
C ALA A 169 -30.56 -20.24 -22.78
N ASP A 170 -30.87 -20.36 -24.07
CA ASP A 170 -31.08 -21.68 -24.64
C ASP A 170 -29.90 -22.58 -24.27
N ALA A 171 -30.18 -23.81 -23.84
CA ALA A 171 -29.18 -24.75 -23.35
C ALA A 171 -28.08 -25.11 -24.38
N GLY A 172 -27.99 -24.41 -25.48
CA GLY A 172 -27.00 -24.49 -26.53
C GLY A 172 -26.35 -23.20 -26.97
N ALA A 173 -26.79 -22.04 -26.44
CA ALA A 173 -26.14 -20.75 -26.75
C ALA A 173 -24.93 -20.56 -25.85
N ASN A 174 -23.74 -20.50 -26.41
CA ASN A 174 -22.50 -20.03 -25.76
C ASN A 174 -22.61 -18.53 -25.45
N VAL A 175 -23.47 -18.15 -24.52
CA VAL A 175 -23.43 -16.85 -23.86
C VAL A 175 -22.23 -16.95 -22.92
N GLY A 176 -21.15 -16.29 -23.28
CA GLY A 176 -19.83 -16.31 -22.67
C GLY A 176 -19.78 -16.98 -21.30
N GLN A 177 -19.44 -18.25 -21.27
CA GLN A 177 -19.34 -18.99 -20.02
C GLN A 177 -18.25 -18.34 -19.18
N VAL A 178 -18.66 -17.68 -18.10
CA VAL A 178 -17.74 -17.44 -17.00
C VAL A 178 -17.54 -18.82 -16.37
N HIS A 179 -16.42 -19.42 -16.70
CA HIS A 179 -16.06 -20.69 -16.09
C HIS A 179 -15.52 -20.40 -14.69
N LEU A 180 -16.33 -20.66 -13.67
CA LEU A 180 -15.86 -20.84 -12.31
C LEU A 180 -15.01 -22.13 -12.30
N HIS A 181 -13.70 -21.99 -12.42
CA HIS A 181 -12.80 -23.13 -12.35
C HIS A 181 -11.95 -23.06 -11.10
N ALA A 182 -12.23 -23.98 -10.20
CA ALA A 182 -11.31 -24.40 -9.18
C ALA A 182 -10.10 -25.19 -9.74
N ALA A 183 -10.01 -25.36 -11.06
CA ALA A 183 -8.90 -26.05 -11.73
C ALA A 183 -8.58 -25.38 -13.07
N PRO A 184 -7.30 -25.11 -13.36
CA PRO A 184 -6.86 -24.73 -14.69
C PRO A 184 -7.27 -25.82 -15.70
N GLY A 185 -7.80 -25.43 -16.85
CA GLY A 185 -7.92 -26.35 -17.97
C GLY A 185 -9.27 -26.99 -18.21
N ARG A 186 -10.39 -26.29 -17.94
CA ARG A 186 -11.71 -26.71 -18.48
C ARG A 186 -12.25 -25.79 -19.59
N GLY A 187 -11.39 -25.12 -20.33
CA GLY A 187 -11.67 -24.85 -21.73
C GLY A 187 -11.43 -26.13 -22.50
N GLY A 188 -12.16 -26.40 -23.59
CA GLY A 188 -11.80 -27.49 -24.45
C GLY A 188 -10.31 -27.38 -24.78
N TYR A 189 -9.56 -28.47 -24.63
CA TYR A 189 -8.13 -28.53 -24.96
C TYR A 189 -7.17 -27.66 -24.11
N GLY A 190 -7.54 -27.29 -22.86
CA GLY A 190 -6.64 -26.60 -21.97
C GLY A 190 -6.54 -25.07 -22.19
N ASP A 191 -7.50 -24.48 -22.88
CA ASP A 191 -7.58 -23.02 -23.06
C ASP A 191 -7.82 -22.31 -21.71
N ALA A 192 -6.84 -21.55 -21.25
CA ALA A 192 -6.92 -20.71 -20.06
C ALA A 192 -7.23 -19.25 -20.46
N SER A 193 -8.32 -19.06 -21.23
CA SER A 193 -8.75 -17.72 -21.65
C SER A 193 -9.81 -17.16 -20.69
N GLY A 194 -9.70 -15.87 -20.35
CA GLY A 194 -10.63 -15.19 -19.45
C GLY A 194 -10.24 -15.28 -17.98
N TRP A 195 -11.18 -14.93 -17.09
CA TRP A 195 -10.94 -14.90 -15.64
C TRP A 195 -10.78 -16.31 -15.07
N GLN A 196 -9.70 -16.56 -14.35
CA GLN A 196 -9.55 -17.73 -13.50
C GLN A 196 -9.86 -17.32 -12.07
N LEU A 197 -10.97 -17.81 -11.53
CA LEU A 197 -11.52 -17.35 -10.27
C LEU A 197 -10.90 -18.07 -9.08
N GLU A 198 -10.39 -17.27 -8.13
CA GLU A 198 -9.86 -17.72 -6.85
C GLU A 198 -10.55 -17.00 -5.68
N PRO A 199 -10.67 -17.63 -4.51
CA PRO A 199 -11.25 -16.95 -3.36
C PRO A 199 -10.38 -15.81 -2.88
N ARG A 200 -11.01 -14.76 -2.34
CA ARG A 200 -10.33 -13.69 -1.61
C ARG A 200 -9.49 -14.29 -0.48
N ASP A 201 -8.24 -13.83 -0.34
CA ASP A 201 -7.25 -14.35 0.62
C ASP A 201 -6.83 -13.34 1.70
N ILE A 202 -7.35 -12.11 1.63
CA ILE A 202 -7.19 -11.05 2.63
C ILE A 202 -8.54 -10.65 3.23
N PRO A 203 -8.58 -10.06 4.43
CA PRO A 203 -9.84 -9.57 5.00
C PRO A 203 -10.49 -8.50 4.13
N PRO A 204 -11.82 -8.30 4.24
CA PRO A 204 -12.50 -7.13 3.67
C PRO A 204 -11.83 -5.84 4.17
N MET A 205 -11.89 -4.79 3.34
CA MET A 205 -11.37 -3.48 3.74
C MET A 205 -12.20 -2.90 4.89
N GLU A 206 -11.54 -2.17 5.76
CA GLU A 206 -12.23 -1.35 6.75
C GLU A 206 -13.05 -0.28 6.05
N GLU A 207 -14.30 -0.09 6.50
CA GLU A 207 -15.14 1.02 6.13
C GLU A 207 -15.71 1.64 7.41
N SER A 208 -15.42 2.92 7.66
CA SER A 208 -15.86 3.63 8.85
C SER A 208 -16.15 5.10 8.57
N LEU A 209 -17.14 5.66 9.27
CA LEU A 209 -17.46 7.07 9.14
C LEU A 209 -16.26 7.94 9.53
N VAL A 210 -15.89 8.86 8.65
CA VAL A 210 -14.91 9.91 8.93
C VAL A 210 -15.50 11.28 8.61
N ARG A 211 -15.37 12.22 9.56
CA ARG A 211 -15.80 13.60 9.42
C ARG A 211 -14.65 14.56 9.29
N PHE A 212 -14.91 15.71 8.68
CA PHE A 212 -13.95 16.79 8.64
C PHE A 212 -13.72 17.37 10.04
N ALA A 213 -12.48 17.73 10.33
CA ALA A 213 -12.10 18.32 11.60
C ALA A 213 -12.40 19.81 11.66
N SER A 214 -12.29 20.52 10.53
CA SER A 214 -12.52 21.97 10.47
C SER A 214 -12.92 22.47 9.09
N VAL A 215 -13.62 23.62 9.07
CA VAL A 215 -13.77 24.48 7.90
C VAL A 215 -12.60 25.46 7.91
N ARG A 216 -11.79 25.46 6.86
CA ARG A 216 -10.57 26.29 6.76
C ARG A 216 -10.82 27.63 6.08
N ARG A 217 -11.72 27.64 5.11
CA ARG A 217 -12.05 28.83 4.32
C ARG A 217 -13.42 28.70 3.69
N THR A 218 -14.15 29.81 3.59
CA THR A 218 -15.43 29.90 2.87
C THR A 218 -15.45 31.11 1.96
N SER A 219 -16.25 31.06 0.90
CA SER A 219 -16.54 32.17 -0.01
C SER A 219 -17.98 32.03 -0.51
N GLY A 220 -18.72 33.13 -0.58
CA GLY A 220 -20.11 33.16 -1.04
C GLY A 220 -21.14 32.58 -0.07
N ILE A 221 -20.69 31.89 0.99
CA ILE A 221 -21.55 31.31 2.04
C ILE A 221 -20.74 31.12 3.32
N ALA A 222 -21.42 31.06 4.46
CA ALA A 222 -20.83 30.66 5.75
C ALA A 222 -21.18 29.19 6.04
N ALA A 223 -20.18 28.37 6.38
CA ALA A 223 -20.35 27.03 6.88
C ALA A 223 -19.96 26.94 8.35
N SER A 224 -20.79 26.28 9.15
CA SER A 224 -20.58 26.16 10.60
C SER A 224 -19.94 24.80 10.96
N ASP A 225 -19.38 24.72 12.16
CA ASP A 225 -18.92 23.44 12.74
C ASP A 225 -20.05 22.42 12.87
N GLY A 226 -21.31 22.88 13.04
CA GLY A 226 -22.50 22.01 13.05
C GLY A 226 -22.67 21.25 11.76
N PHE A 227 -22.36 21.87 10.61
CA PHE A 227 -22.39 21.22 9.29
C PHE A 227 -21.39 20.08 9.19
N ILE A 228 -20.12 20.34 9.49
CA ILE A 228 -19.09 19.28 9.36
C ILE A 228 -19.24 18.15 10.37
N LYS A 229 -19.97 18.38 11.48
CA LYS A 229 -20.32 17.36 12.48
C LYS A 229 -21.59 16.57 12.12
N GLY A 230 -22.31 16.96 11.06
CA GLY A 230 -23.56 16.34 10.62
C GLY A 230 -24.76 16.70 11.49
N GLY A 231 -24.67 17.76 12.31
CA GLY A 231 -25.76 18.25 13.17
C GLY A 231 -26.62 19.35 12.55
N ALA A 232 -26.17 19.94 11.43
CA ALA A 232 -26.90 21.00 10.74
C ALA A 232 -26.65 20.93 9.23
N ALA A 233 -27.71 21.11 8.45
CA ALA A 233 -27.60 21.22 7.00
C ALA A 233 -27.03 22.58 6.59
N LEU A 234 -26.42 22.65 5.41
CA LEU A 234 -25.97 23.88 4.77
C LEU A 234 -26.97 24.29 3.68
N VAL A 235 -27.52 25.50 3.78
CA VAL A 235 -28.41 26.03 2.77
C VAL A 235 -27.68 27.03 1.89
N VAL A 236 -27.63 26.76 0.58
CA VAL A 236 -27.05 27.65 -0.43
C VAL A 236 -28.18 28.32 -1.21
N PRO A 237 -28.30 29.66 -1.18
CA PRO A 237 -29.36 30.35 -1.91
C PRO A 237 -29.33 30.10 -3.42
N ALA A 238 -30.42 30.35 -4.11
CA ALA A 238 -30.49 30.31 -5.56
C ALA A 238 -29.47 31.29 -6.21
N ASN A 239 -29.01 30.99 -7.41
CA ASN A 239 -28.10 31.82 -8.22
C ASN A 239 -26.84 32.25 -7.46
N THR A 240 -26.30 31.36 -6.63
CA THR A 240 -25.16 31.61 -5.76
C THR A 240 -23.94 30.78 -6.22
N ARG A 241 -22.76 31.41 -6.21
CA ARG A 241 -21.45 30.73 -6.29
C ARG A 241 -20.82 30.71 -4.90
N ALA A 242 -20.51 29.53 -4.41
CA ALA A 242 -19.91 29.35 -3.09
C ALA A 242 -18.75 28.36 -3.16
N SER A 243 -17.79 28.50 -2.24
CA SER A 243 -16.69 27.56 -2.07
C SER A 243 -16.41 27.36 -0.59
N ILE A 244 -16.13 26.13 -0.20
CA ILE A 244 -15.83 25.73 1.18
C ILE A 244 -14.61 24.81 1.16
N LEU A 245 -13.57 25.18 1.87
CA LEU A 245 -12.39 24.33 2.07
C LEU A 245 -12.49 23.57 3.41
N LEU A 246 -12.57 22.27 3.32
CA LEU A 246 -12.66 21.33 4.45
C LEU A 246 -11.34 20.62 4.69
N ASP A 247 -11.01 20.36 5.97
CA ASP A 247 -9.77 19.73 6.41
C ASP A 247 -10.09 18.48 7.25
N TYR A 248 -9.58 17.31 6.87
CA TYR A 248 -9.63 16.09 7.68
C TYR A 248 -8.62 16.10 8.85
N ALA A 249 -7.79 17.13 8.96
CA ALA A 249 -6.64 17.25 9.86
C ALA A 249 -5.47 16.31 9.55
N LYS A 250 -5.69 15.28 8.75
CA LYS A 250 -4.67 14.33 8.27
C LYS A 250 -5.03 13.80 6.88
N THR A 251 -4.02 13.36 6.14
CA THR A 251 -4.25 12.63 4.88
C THR A 251 -5.12 11.40 5.15
N THR A 252 -6.17 11.23 4.38
CA THR A 252 -7.26 10.28 4.61
C THR A 252 -7.69 9.66 3.28
N ASN A 253 -7.93 8.36 3.25
CA ASN A 253 -8.58 7.68 2.13
C ASN A 253 -10.06 7.54 2.45
N ALA A 254 -10.95 8.07 1.60
CA ALA A 254 -12.38 7.96 1.85
C ALA A 254 -13.21 7.93 0.55
N TYR A 255 -14.32 7.23 0.58
CA TYR A 255 -15.42 7.48 -0.34
C TYR A 255 -16.14 8.74 0.13
N ALA A 256 -16.29 9.74 -0.74
CA ALA A 256 -17.08 10.92 -0.40
C ALA A 256 -18.57 10.58 -0.43
N VAL A 257 -19.29 11.01 0.58
CA VAL A 257 -20.73 10.88 0.68
C VAL A 257 -21.34 12.26 0.81
N LEU A 258 -22.19 12.61 -0.14
CA LEU A 258 -22.91 13.88 -0.20
C LEU A 258 -24.42 13.59 -0.21
N GLU A 259 -25.16 14.18 0.72
CA GLU A 259 -26.62 14.10 0.78
C GLU A 259 -27.22 15.47 0.54
N THR A 260 -28.13 15.58 -0.43
CA THR A 260 -28.74 16.87 -0.86
C THR A 260 -30.25 16.83 -0.95
N SER A 261 -30.88 18.00 -0.79
CA SER A 261 -32.31 18.22 -1.07
C SER A 261 -32.46 19.51 -1.87
N GLY A 262 -33.39 19.54 -2.83
CA GLY A 262 -33.58 20.68 -3.72
C GLY A 262 -32.42 20.89 -4.69
N GLY A 263 -32.20 22.12 -5.13
CA GLY A 263 -31.03 22.50 -5.94
C GLY A 263 -31.05 21.98 -7.38
N ALA A 264 -32.22 21.77 -8.01
CA ALA A 264 -32.28 21.42 -9.42
C ALA A 264 -31.48 22.42 -10.27
N GLY A 265 -30.67 21.92 -11.20
CA GLY A 265 -29.80 22.74 -12.06
C GLY A 265 -28.55 23.28 -11.35
N SER A 266 -28.26 22.84 -10.14
CA SER A 266 -26.99 23.16 -9.45
C SER A 266 -25.86 22.23 -9.87
N THR A 267 -24.63 22.69 -9.60
CA THR A 267 -23.41 21.88 -9.74
C THR A 267 -22.62 21.91 -8.44
N ILE A 268 -22.21 20.74 -7.95
CA ILE A 268 -21.33 20.59 -6.79
C ILE A 268 -20.08 19.85 -7.24
N THR A 269 -18.92 20.45 -7.03
CA THR A 269 -17.61 19.84 -7.36
C THR A 269 -16.81 19.62 -6.07
N LEU A 270 -16.37 18.41 -5.84
CA LEU A 270 -15.50 18.02 -4.72
C LEU A 270 -14.08 17.83 -5.24
N THR A 271 -13.13 18.68 -4.84
CA THR A 271 -11.73 18.58 -5.25
C THR A 271 -10.88 18.13 -4.07
N TYR A 272 -10.12 17.03 -4.26
CA TYR A 272 -9.31 16.40 -3.21
C TYR A 272 -7.84 16.73 -3.38
N ALA A 273 -7.16 17.12 -2.31
CA ALA A 273 -5.75 17.46 -2.35
C ALA A 273 -5.00 17.08 -1.06
N GLU A 274 -3.74 16.71 -1.18
CA GLU A 274 -2.85 16.49 -0.04
C GLU A 274 -2.51 17.81 0.66
N ALA A 275 -2.34 18.89 -0.11
CA ALA A 275 -1.99 20.23 0.36
C ALA A 275 -2.52 21.30 -0.59
N ALA A 276 -2.69 22.53 -0.08
CA ALA A 276 -2.85 23.70 -0.92
C ALA A 276 -1.47 24.19 -1.43
N VAL A 277 -1.44 24.78 -2.63
CA VAL A 277 -0.20 25.23 -3.29
C VAL A 277 -0.20 26.75 -3.51
N ASP A 278 0.99 27.34 -3.49
CA ASP A 278 1.19 28.76 -3.83
C ASP A 278 1.11 28.99 -5.36
N SER A 279 1.29 30.23 -5.81
CA SER A 279 1.25 30.60 -7.23
C SER A 279 2.32 29.91 -8.08
N ALA A 280 3.41 29.46 -7.45
CA ALA A 280 4.48 28.68 -8.10
C ALA A 280 4.26 27.16 -8.02
N GLY A 281 3.14 26.70 -7.48
CA GLY A 281 2.81 25.27 -7.32
C GLY A 281 3.52 24.58 -6.16
N ARG A 282 4.12 25.30 -5.23
CA ARG A 282 4.85 24.74 -4.08
C ARG A 282 3.91 24.52 -2.89
N LYS A 283 4.01 23.37 -2.24
CA LYS A 283 3.18 22.99 -1.09
C LYS A 283 3.54 23.76 0.19
N GLY A 284 4.83 23.98 0.48
CA GLY A 284 5.29 24.66 1.70
C GLY A 284 4.77 24.01 3.00
N ASN A 285 4.39 24.80 4.00
CA ASN A 285 3.75 24.26 5.20
C ASN A 285 2.32 23.81 4.86
N ARG A 286 1.99 22.55 5.19
CA ARG A 286 0.70 21.91 4.82
C ARG A 286 -0.49 22.49 5.58
N ASN A 287 -0.25 23.24 6.64
CA ASN A 287 -1.30 23.95 7.38
C ASN A 287 -1.65 25.31 6.76
N ASP A 288 -0.82 25.81 5.84
CA ASP A 288 -1.06 27.09 5.19
C ASP A 288 -2.07 26.93 4.04
N VAL A 289 -3.23 27.54 4.16
CA VAL A 289 -4.27 27.53 3.15
C VAL A 289 -4.64 28.91 2.64
N ASP A 290 -4.18 29.98 3.35
CA ASP A 290 -4.49 31.36 3.00
C ASP A 290 -3.80 31.77 1.71
N ARG A 291 -4.57 32.36 0.78
CA ARG A 291 -4.10 32.78 -0.56
C ARG A 291 -3.46 31.65 -1.37
N ARG A 292 -3.79 30.38 -1.05
CA ARG A 292 -3.32 29.20 -1.77
C ARG A 292 -4.45 28.54 -2.54
N THR A 293 -4.10 27.85 -3.61
CA THR A 293 -5.05 27.14 -4.46
C THR A 293 -5.07 25.65 -4.10
N VAL A 294 -6.25 25.08 -4.02
CA VAL A 294 -6.43 23.62 -3.95
C VAL A 294 -6.54 23.10 -5.39
N ARG A 295 -5.65 22.21 -5.76
CA ARG A 295 -5.65 21.50 -7.04
C ARG A 295 -5.62 20.01 -6.76
N GLY A 296 -6.43 19.24 -7.48
CA GLY A 296 -6.49 17.80 -7.25
C GLY A 296 -7.51 17.10 -8.12
N ILE A 297 -7.62 15.81 -7.90
CA ILE A 297 -8.67 14.97 -8.48
C ILE A 297 -10.01 15.52 -8.02
N HIS A 298 -11.01 15.50 -8.90
CA HIS A 298 -12.33 16.02 -8.55
C HIS A 298 -13.46 15.11 -9.03
N ASP A 299 -14.54 15.12 -8.25
CA ASP A 299 -15.81 14.50 -8.58
C ASP A 299 -16.90 15.57 -8.64
N ARG A 300 -17.94 15.34 -9.43
CA ARG A 300 -19.02 16.29 -9.65
C ARG A 300 -20.37 15.64 -9.45
N PHE A 301 -21.27 16.34 -8.81
CA PHE A 301 -22.67 15.96 -8.66
C PHE A 301 -23.59 17.07 -9.12
N LEU A 302 -24.63 16.71 -9.91
CA LEU A 302 -25.68 17.61 -10.40
C LEU A 302 -27.01 17.19 -9.76
N PRO A 303 -27.51 17.92 -8.75
CA PRO A 303 -28.76 17.61 -8.08
C PRO A 303 -29.97 17.67 -9.01
N ASP A 304 -30.93 16.72 -8.85
CA ASP A 304 -32.20 16.67 -9.56
C ASP A 304 -33.30 17.50 -8.91
N GLY A 305 -33.07 18.04 -7.72
CA GLY A 305 -34.07 18.75 -6.93
C GLY A 305 -34.87 17.85 -5.99
N GLY A 306 -34.65 16.56 -5.97
CA GLY A 306 -35.30 15.62 -5.05
C GLY A 306 -34.84 15.75 -3.60
N GLU A 307 -35.58 15.09 -2.70
CA GLU A 307 -35.33 15.10 -1.26
C GLU A 307 -34.30 14.02 -0.89
N ARG A 308 -33.32 14.38 -0.02
CA ARG A 308 -32.34 13.49 0.58
C ARG A 308 -31.63 12.56 -0.42
N ARG A 309 -31.23 13.13 -1.56
CA ARG A 309 -30.49 12.41 -2.59
C ARG A 309 -29.06 12.12 -2.09
N ARG A 310 -28.72 10.83 -1.94
CA ARG A 310 -27.41 10.38 -1.44
C ARG A 310 -26.50 9.97 -2.58
N PHE A 311 -25.51 10.80 -2.87
CA PHE A 311 -24.40 10.49 -3.77
C PHE A 311 -23.23 9.91 -2.95
N GLN A 312 -22.65 8.81 -3.44
CA GLN A 312 -21.42 8.24 -2.89
C GLN A 312 -20.49 7.88 -4.05
N THR A 313 -19.25 8.35 -4.00
CA THR A 313 -18.26 8.06 -5.07
C THR A 313 -18.07 6.56 -5.25
N LEU A 314 -17.95 6.11 -6.51
CA LEU A 314 -17.67 4.71 -6.85
C LEU A 314 -16.27 4.30 -6.39
N TYR A 315 -15.33 5.23 -6.40
CA TYR A 315 -13.95 5.01 -5.99
C TYR A 315 -13.56 5.94 -4.84
N TRP A 316 -12.76 5.44 -3.90
CA TRP A 316 -12.25 6.27 -2.81
C TRP A 316 -11.20 7.27 -3.30
N ARG A 317 -11.12 8.40 -2.61
CA ARG A 317 -10.14 9.46 -2.86
C ARG A 317 -9.20 9.60 -1.67
N SER A 318 -7.96 9.94 -1.94
CA SER A 318 -6.99 10.29 -0.92
C SER A 318 -6.78 11.80 -0.90
N GLY A 319 -6.63 12.36 0.29
CA GLY A 319 -6.32 13.78 0.46
C GLY A 319 -6.50 14.21 1.91
N ARG A 320 -5.92 15.34 2.27
CA ARG A 320 -6.17 16.01 3.54
C ARG A 320 -7.28 17.03 3.39
N TYR A 321 -7.29 17.74 2.27
CA TYR A 321 -8.22 18.82 2.00
C TYR A 321 -9.26 18.40 0.95
N VAL A 322 -10.51 18.84 1.19
CA VAL A 322 -11.59 18.75 0.20
C VAL A 322 -12.14 20.15 -0.03
N ASN A 323 -11.99 20.66 -1.24
CA ASN A 323 -12.62 21.92 -1.64
C ASN A 323 -13.97 21.60 -2.29
N VAL A 324 -15.04 22.21 -1.80
CA VAL A 324 -16.40 22.05 -2.28
C VAL A 324 -16.80 23.32 -3.00
N ASP A 325 -16.82 23.28 -4.32
CA ASP A 325 -17.32 24.37 -5.16
C ASP A 325 -18.76 24.13 -5.53
N ILE A 326 -19.62 25.12 -5.30
CA ILE A 326 -21.07 25.04 -5.48
C ILE A 326 -21.51 26.17 -6.40
N GLU A 327 -22.28 25.84 -7.42
CA GLU A 327 -22.99 26.79 -8.26
C GLU A 327 -24.47 26.40 -8.31
N THR A 328 -25.33 27.23 -7.70
CA THR A 328 -26.76 26.94 -7.67
C THR A 328 -27.50 27.55 -8.86
N GLY A 329 -28.51 26.82 -9.35
CA GLY A 329 -29.45 27.31 -10.33
C GLY A 329 -30.55 28.23 -9.73
N ALA A 330 -31.71 28.26 -10.34
CA ALA A 330 -32.85 29.10 -9.94
C ALA A 330 -33.51 28.67 -8.60
N THR A 331 -33.16 27.52 -8.07
CA THR A 331 -33.69 27.00 -6.79
C THR A 331 -32.56 26.88 -5.75
N PRO A 332 -32.88 27.12 -4.47
CA PRO A 332 -31.88 26.94 -3.41
C PRO A 332 -31.52 25.44 -3.27
N LEU A 333 -30.28 25.19 -2.90
CA LEU A 333 -29.74 23.88 -2.60
C LEU A 333 -29.57 23.72 -1.09
N ARG A 334 -29.98 22.56 -0.58
CA ARG A 334 -29.71 22.15 0.79
C ARG A 334 -28.76 20.96 0.78
N ILE A 335 -27.58 21.10 1.35
CA ILE A 335 -26.66 20.00 1.62
C ILE A 335 -26.99 19.51 3.03
N GLU A 336 -27.61 18.32 3.10
CA GLU A 336 -28.06 17.71 4.34
C GLU A 336 -26.87 17.19 5.15
N ASP A 337 -25.92 16.54 4.46
CA ASP A 337 -24.70 16.03 5.06
C ASP A 337 -23.57 15.90 4.01
N LEU A 338 -22.34 16.06 4.48
CA LEU A 338 -21.12 15.75 3.72
C LEU A 338 -20.09 15.12 4.66
N HIS A 339 -19.71 13.88 4.35
CA HIS A 339 -18.73 13.14 5.12
C HIS A 339 -17.95 12.17 4.23
N GLY A 340 -16.98 11.48 4.80
CA GLY A 340 -16.28 10.38 4.16
C GLY A 340 -16.64 9.03 4.79
N ILE A 341 -16.54 7.97 4.01
CA ILE A 341 -16.39 6.61 4.51
C ILE A 341 -14.91 6.27 4.36
N PHE A 342 -14.18 6.30 5.46
CA PHE A 342 -12.77 5.92 5.49
C PHE A 342 -12.60 4.48 5.03
N THR A 343 -11.56 4.20 4.24
CA THR A 343 -11.24 2.84 3.83
C THR A 343 -9.73 2.60 3.77
N ALA A 344 -9.31 1.45 4.26
CA ALA A 344 -7.94 0.94 4.23
C ALA A 344 -7.94 -0.56 4.55
N TYR A 345 -6.79 -1.21 4.38
CA TYR A 345 -6.59 -2.55 4.95
C TYR A 345 -6.77 -2.51 6.48
N PRO A 346 -7.51 -3.47 7.09
CA PRO A 346 -7.92 -3.39 8.50
C PRO A 346 -6.79 -3.75 9.46
N PHE A 347 -5.67 -3.06 9.37
CA PHE A 347 -4.58 -3.21 10.34
C PHE A 347 -5.01 -2.76 11.74
N VAL A 348 -4.72 -3.58 12.72
CA VAL A 348 -4.85 -3.23 14.15
C VAL A 348 -3.49 -2.80 14.66
N GLU A 349 -3.37 -1.61 15.22
CA GLU A 349 -2.15 -1.12 15.86
C GLU A 349 -1.97 -1.82 17.21
N ARG A 350 -1.07 -2.80 17.27
CA ARG A 350 -0.68 -3.54 18.48
C ARG A 350 0.69 -3.10 18.99
N GLY A 351 1.60 -2.80 18.07
CA GLY A 351 2.91 -2.23 18.36
C GLY A 351 2.77 -0.82 18.92
N ARG A 352 3.65 -0.44 19.83
CA ARG A 352 3.71 0.91 20.41
C ARG A 352 5.13 1.27 20.79
N PHE A 353 5.40 2.55 20.79
CA PHE A 353 6.66 3.12 21.24
C PHE A 353 6.42 4.41 22.00
N ALA A 354 7.08 4.57 23.14
CA ALA A 354 7.12 5.82 23.90
C ALA A 354 8.53 6.08 24.40
N SER A 355 8.88 7.35 24.59
CA SER A 355 10.18 7.78 25.11
C SER A 355 10.08 9.17 25.75
N ASP A 356 11.19 9.63 26.33
CA ASP A 356 11.32 10.97 26.90
C ASP A 356 11.50 12.09 25.83
N LEU A 357 11.51 11.77 24.53
CA LEU A 357 11.48 12.75 23.43
C LEU A 357 10.09 12.80 22.77
N PRO A 358 9.24 13.81 23.11
CA PRO A 358 7.83 13.85 22.68
C PRO A 358 7.62 13.81 21.16
N TRP A 359 8.50 14.42 20.37
CA TRP A 359 8.37 14.46 18.92
C TRP A 359 8.42 13.08 18.24
N LEU A 360 9.00 12.07 18.90
CA LEU A 360 9.00 10.70 18.39
C LEU A 360 7.59 10.08 18.40
N ALA A 361 6.74 10.47 19.37
CA ALA A 361 5.34 10.05 19.39
C ALA A 361 4.54 10.69 18.23
N ASP A 362 4.82 11.94 17.88
CA ASP A 362 4.16 12.59 16.74
C ASP A 362 4.66 12.01 15.41
N MET A 363 5.96 11.72 15.31
CA MET A 363 6.53 11.00 14.17
C MET A 363 5.92 9.60 14.03
N TRP A 364 5.74 8.86 15.12
CA TRP A 364 5.08 7.55 15.11
C TRP A 364 3.68 7.64 14.51
N LYS A 365 2.87 8.61 14.95
CA LYS A 365 1.51 8.82 14.42
C LYS A 365 1.51 9.19 12.94
N MET A 366 2.42 10.10 12.53
CA MET A 366 2.58 10.52 11.14
C MET A 366 2.92 9.32 10.25
N ASN A 367 3.92 8.54 10.63
CA ASN A 367 4.39 7.38 9.88
C ASN A 367 3.32 6.27 9.85
N TRP A 368 2.66 5.99 11.00
CA TRP A 368 1.60 4.99 11.03
C TRP A 368 0.39 5.39 10.18
N ASN A 369 0.02 6.67 10.18
CA ASN A 369 -1.01 7.16 9.26
C ASN A 369 -0.63 6.89 7.81
N GLY A 370 0.60 7.23 7.39
CA GLY A 370 1.10 6.97 6.04
C GLY A 370 1.12 5.48 5.68
N ALA A 371 1.62 4.62 6.58
CA ALA A 371 1.64 3.17 6.36
C ALA A 371 0.21 2.59 6.24
N ARG A 372 -0.74 3.11 7.04
CA ARG A 372 -2.11 2.65 7.05
C ARG A 372 -2.88 3.03 5.78
N ILE A 373 -2.79 4.28 5.33
CA ILE A 373 -3.43 4.71 4.09
C ILE A 373 -2.68 4.23 2.84
N GLY A 374 -1.42 3.82 2.96
CA GLY A 374 -0.64 3.14 1.94
C GLY A 374 -0.94 1.64 1.81
N ALA A 375 -1.96 1.13 2.49
CA ALA A 375 -2.40 -0.26 2.43
C ALA A 375 -3.91 -0.36 2.19
N PHE A 376 -4.28 -1.06 1.14
CA PHE A 376 -5.66 -1.33 0.74
C PHE A 376 -5.79 -2.82 0.39
N GLU A 377 -6.27 -3.20 -0.78
CA GLU A 377 -6.25 -4.58 -1.25
C GLU A 377 -4.85 -5.06 -1.66
N THR A 378 -3.91 -4.15 -1.74
CA THR A 378 -2.46 -4.33 -1.89
C THR A 378 -1.75 -3.26 -1.06
N TYR A 379 -0.46 -3.42 -0.79
CA TYR A 379 0.34 -2.23 -0.46
C TYR A 379 0.32 -1.27 -1.65
N MET A 380 0.56 0.00 -1.39
CA MET A 380 0.61 1.05 -2.41
C MET A 380 1.80 1.96 -2.11
N ASP A 381 2.50 2.38 -3.14
CA ASP A 381 3.54 3.39 -3.05
C ASP A 381 2.97 4.70 -2.48
N THR A 382 1.93 5.23 -3.13
CA THR A 382 1.14 6.39 -2.68
C THR A 382 -0.35 6.17 -2.92
N PRO A 383 -1.23 6.55 -1.97
CA PRO A 383 -2.67 6.44 -2.16
C PRO A 383 -3.27 7.54 -3.05
N TYR A 384 -2.54 8.66 -3.27
CA TYR A 384 -3.10 9.86 -3.91
C TYR A 384 -3.18 9.75 -5.42
N TYR A 385 -2.08 9.40 -6.13
CA TYR A 385 -2.05 9.49 -7.58
C TYR A 385 -1.57 8.23 -8.30
N GLU A 386 -0.96 7.25 -7.61
CA GLU A 386 -0.35 6.08 -8.26
C GLU A 386 -1.02 4.77 -7.83
N GLN A 387 -1.06 4.44 -6.55
CA GLN A 387 -1.74 3.27 -5.96
C GLN A 387 -1.19 1.93 -6.45
N LEU A 388 0.10 1.86 -6.73
CA LEU A 388 0.78 0.70 -7.29
C LEU A 388 1.62 -0.01 -6.22
N GLN A 389 1.60 -1.34 -6.25
CA GLN A 389 2.37 -2.17 -5.33
C GLN A 389 3.77 -2.41 -5.89
N TYR A 390 4.73 -1.52 -5.58
CA TYR A 390 6.14 -1.70 -5.91
C TYR A 390 6.87 -2.58 -4.90
N ILE A 391 7.83 -3.39 -5.37
CA ILE A 391 8.60 -4.30 -4.50
C ILE A 391 9.43 -3.55 -3.47
N GLY A 392 10.12 -2.47 -3.90
CA GLY A 392 10.98 -1.68 -3.01
C GLY A 392 10.21 -1.13 -1.82
N ASP A 393 9.06 -0.51 -2.10
CA ASP A 393 8.14 0.05 -1.11
C ASP A 393 7.56 -1.04 -0.20
N THR A 394 7.05 -2.08 -0.83
CA THR A 394 6.35 -3.17 -0.15
C THR A 394 7.22 -3.87 0.89
N ARG A 395 8.52 -4.08 0.63
CA ARG A 395 9.42 -4.67 1.62
C ARG A 395 9.42 -3.90 2.93
N LEU A 396 9.50 -2.56 2.86
CA LEU A 396 9.52 -1.70 4.03
C LEU A 396 8.15 -1.65 4.72
N GLN A 397 7.09 -1.50 3.92
CA GLN A 397 5.70 -1.50 4.42
C GLN A 397 5.37 -2.81 5.13
N ALA A 398 5.81 -3.95 4.60
CA ALA A 398 5.62 -5.26 5.19
C ALA A 398 6.33 -5.39 6.56
N LEU A 399 7.57 -4.90 6.68
CA LEU A 399 8.28 -4.87 7.96
C LEU A 399 7.57 -3.97 8.99
N ILE A 400 7.04 -2.81 8.56
CA ILE A 400 6.22 -1.95 9.42
C ILE A 400 4.97 -2.71 9.88
N SER A 401 4.28 -3.40 8.97
CA SER A 401 3.08 -4.18 9.29
C SER A 401 3.36 -5.28 10.31
N LEU A 402 4.47 -6.00 10.17
CA LEU A 402 4.89 -7.05 11.10
C LEU A 402 5.17 -6.49 12.51
N TYR A 403 5.81 -5.32 12.60
CA TYR A 403 6.21 -4.73 13.88
C TYR A 403 5.12 -3.89 14.55
N VAL A 404 4.23 -3.28 13.77
CA VAL A 404 3.19 -2.41 14.33
C VAL A 404 1.85 -3.14 14.46
N SER A 405 1.49 -3.99 13.50
CA SER A 405 0.24 -4.75 13.54
C SER A 405 0.43 -6.22 13.93
N GLY A 406 1.51 -6.84 13.49
CA GLY A 406 1.71 -8.29 13.58
C GLY A 406 0.97 -9.07 12.50
N ASP A 407 0.21 -8.41 11.63
CA ASP A 407 -0.51 -9.02 10.52
C ASP A 407 0.42 -9.21 9.31
N ASP A 408 0.51 -10.43 8.81
CA ASP A 408 1.37 -10.80 7.70
C ASP A 408 0.61 -11.19 6.42
N ARG A 409 -0.72 -11.16 6.43
CA ARG A 409 -1.53 -11.62 5.31
C ARG A 409 -1.29 -10.80 4.04
N LEU A 410 -1.20 -9.46 4.18
CA LEU A 410 -0.91 -8.58 3.04
C LEU A 410 0.54 -8.76 2.53
N MET A 411 1.50 -9.06 3.42
CA MET A 411 2.87 -9.43 3.03
C MET A 411 2.91 -10.74 2.25
N ARG A 412 2.16 -11.75 2.70
CA ARG A 412 2.03 -13.04 1.99
C ARG A 412 1.46 -12.83 0.60
N GLN A 413 0.35 -12.11 0.50
CA GLN A 413 -0.24 -11.78 -0.80
C GLN A 413 0.77 -11.06 -1.71
N ALA A 414 1.49 -10.07 -1.19
CA ALA A 414 2.48 -9.33 -1.99
C ALA A 414 3.61 -10.23 -2.50
N ILE A 415 4.13 -11.14 -1.66
CA ILE A 415 5.15 -12.14 -2.07
C ILE A 415 4.60 -13.00 -3.22
N THR A 416 3.36 -13.48 -3.11
CA THR A 416 2.69 -14.28 -4.17
C THR A 416 2.53 -13.45 -5.44
N HIS A 417 1.98 -12.25 -5.35
CA HIS A 417 1.78 -11.36 -6.50
C HIS A 417 3.10 -11.08 -7.25
N PHE A 418 4.20 -10.85 -6.54
CA PHE A 418 5.48 -10.61 -7.21
C PHE A 418 6.05 -11.87 -7.86
N ASP A 419 5.85 -13.06 -7.27
CA ASP A 419 6.22 -14.31 -7.93
C ASP A 419 5.40 -14.55 -9.21
N ASP A 420 4.09 -14.28 -9.17
CA ASP A 420 3.18 -14.39 -10.33
C ASP A 420 3.56 -13.41 -11.46
N SER A 421 4.18 -12.28 -11.12
CA SER A 421 4.59 -11.25 -12.07
C SER A 421 5.84 -11.60 -12.90
N ARG A 422 6.49 -12.73 -12.64
CA ARG A 422 7.75 -13.09 -13.30
C ARG A 422 7.60 -13.17 -14.83
N ILE A 423 8.60 -12.62 -15.51
CA ILE A 423 8.72 -12.76 -16.95
C ILE A 423 9.47 -14.05 -17.29
N PRO A 424 9.36 -14.56 -18.53
CA PRO A 424 10.02 -15.82 -18.94
C PRO A 424 11.53 -15.82 -18.70
N GLU A 425 12.19 -14.66 -18.73
CA GLU A 425 13.64 -14.52 -18.48
C GLU A 425 14.04 -14.77 -17.02
N GLY A 426 13.08 -14.69 -16.07
CA GLY A 426 13.27 -15.10 -14.67
C GLY A 426 13.07 -13.98 -13.63
N ILE A 427 13.18 -12.69 -14.00
CA ILE A 427 12.97 -11.58 -13.04
C ILE A 427 11.49 -11.26 -12.87
N THR A 428 11.14 -10.62 -11.75
CA THR A 428 9.79 -10.12 -11.46
C THR A 428 9.51 -8.79 -12.18
N ALA A 429 8.23 -8.45 -12.37
CA ALA A 429 7.87 -7.06 -12.59
C ALA A 429 8.21 -6.22 -11.34
N SER A 430 8.43 -4.94 -11.54
CA SER A 430 8.77 -4.00 -10.45
C SER A 430 7.58 -3.70 -9.54
N ARG A 431 6.37 -3.83 -10.08
CA ARG A 431 5.07 -3.55 -9.45
C ARG A 431 4.02 -4.53 -9.97
N TYR A 432 3.16 -5.01 -9.08
CA TYR A 432 2.10 -5.95 -9.46
C TYR A 432 1.03 -6.05 -8.35
N PRO A 433 -0.30 -6.22 -8.70
CA PRO A 433 -0.85 -6.25 -10.05
C PRO A 433 -0.67 -4.91 -10.78
N SER A 434 -0.43 -4.99 -12.09
CA SER A 434 -0.29 -3.80 -12.93
C SER A 434 -0.52 -4.18 -14.39
N GLU A 435 -1.48 -3.54 -15.05
CA GLU A 435 -1.72 -3.73 -16.47
C GLU A 435 -0.52 -3.28 -17.33
N LEU A 436 0.12 -2.19 -16.91
CA LEU A 436 1.33 -1.70 -17.56
C LEU A 436 2.55 -2.35 -16.93
N ARG A 437 3.09 -3.39 -17.57
CA ARG A 437 4.30 -4.06 -17.12
C ARG A 437 5.48 -3.11 -17.07
N GLN A 438 6.16 -3.08 -15.94
CA GLN A 438 7.39 -2.32 -15.73
C GLN A 438 8.43 -3.25 -15.10
N LEU A 439 9.68 -3.14 -15.56
CA LEU A 439 10.79 -3.97 -15.09
C LEU A 439 11.87 -3.07 -14.49
N ILE A 440 12.15 -3.31 -13.20
CA ILE A 440 13.25 -2.71 -12.43
C ILE A 440 14.06 -3.88 -11.87
N PRO A 441 15.10 -4.35 -12.57
CA PRO A 441 15.86 -5.52 -12.12
C PRO A 441 16.31 -5.44 -10.66
N PRO A 442 16.85 -4.32 -10.12
CA PRO A 442 17.21 -4.22 -8.70
C PRO A 442 16.07 -4.55 -7.73
N PHE A 443 14.81 -4.30 -8.08
CA PHE A 443 13.66 -4.66 -7.24
C PHE A 443 13.44 -6.17 -7.14
N SER A 444 13.83 -6.96 -8.16
CA SER A 444 13.82 -8.42 -8.04
C SER A 444 14.83 -8.92 -6.98
N LEU A 445 15.94 -8.22 -6.76
CA LEU A 445 16.86 -8.52 -5.65
C LEU A 445 16.26 -8.15 -4.29
N VAL A 446 15.48 -7.06 -4.24
CA VAL A 446 14.73 -6.66 -3.03
C VAL A 446 13.62 -7.67 -2.72
N TYR A 447 12.99 -8.30 -3.74
CA TYR A 447 12.04 -9.40 -3.55
C TYR A 447 12.67 -10.58 -2.81
N VAL A 448 13.88 -10.98 -3.19
CA VAL A 448 14.64 -12.05 -2.48
C VAL A 448 14.82 -11.69 -0.99
N ALA A 449 15.16 -10.43 -0.71
CA ALA A 449 15.32 -9.97 0.66
C ALA A 449 13.96 -9.93 1.41
N MET A 450 12.86 -9.60 0.75
CA MET A 450 11.52 -9.61 1.35
C MET A 450 11.07 -11.03 1.74
N VAL A 451 11.31 -12.02 0.88
CA VAL A 451 11.03 -13.44 1.22
C VAL A 451 11.89 -13.89 2.41
N HIS A 452 13.16 -13.47 2.46
CA HIS A 452 14.01 -13.73 3.62
C HIS A 452 13.47 -13.04 4.89
N ASP A 453 13.02 -11.80 4.82
CA ASP A 453 12.44 -11.10 5.97
C ASP A 453 11.19 -11.83 6.49
N TYR A 454 10.33 -12.33 5.60
CA TYR A 454 9.21 -13.20 5.97
C TYR A 454 9.68 -14.46 6.71
N HIS A 455 10.68 -15.17 6.16
CA HIS A 455 11.25 -16.37 6.75
C HIS A 455 11.81 -16.15 8.17
N MET A 456 12.42 -15.00 8.39
CA MET A 456 12.95 -14.65 9.72
C MET A 456 11.84 -14.38 10.73
N HIS A 457 10.68 -13.85 10.30
CA HIS A 457 9.60 -13.43 11.19
C HIS A 457 8.46 -14.46 11.31
N ARG A 458 8.33 -15.41 10.38
CA ARG A 458 7.23 -16.39 10.33
C ARG A 458 7.76 -17.81 10.16
N ASP A 459 7.25 -18.71 10.98
CA ASP A 459 7.64 -20.13 10.98
C ASP A 459 6.79 -20.94 10.00
N ASP A 460 6.85 -20.59 8.70
CA ASP A 460 6.14 -21.24 7.61
C ASP A 460 7.10 -21.66 6.49
N SER A 461 7.85 -22.73 6.76
CA SER A 461 8.84 -23.28 5.81
C SER A 461 8.19 -23.79 4.51
N ARG A 462 6.92 -24.24 4.57
CA ARG A 462 6.21 -24.71 3.37
C ARG A 462 5.90 -23.56 2.44
N TYR A 463 5.42 -22.45 3.00
CA TYR A 463 5.15 -21.24 2.25
C TYR A 463 6.42 -20.67 1.60
N VAL A 464 7.52 -20.58 2.33
CA VAL A 464 8.78 -20.04 1.79
C VAL A 464 9.36 -20.92 0.69
N ARG A 465 9.29 -22.26 0.84
CA ARG A 465 9.86 -23.21 -0.13
C ARG A 465 9.29 -23.06 -1.53
N GLN A 466 8.01 -22.72 -1.67
CA GLN A 466 7.35 -22.58 -2.97
C GLN A 466 7.94 -21.45 -3.84
N TYR A 467 8.60 -20.46 -3.24
CA TYR A 467 9.20 -19.32 -3.95
C TYR A 467 10.69 -19.52 -4.30
N LEU A 468 11.33 -20.60 -3.82
CA LEU A 468 12.74 -20.87 -4.15
C LEU A 468 13.00 -21.00 -5.66
N PRO A 469 12.14 -21.66 -6.47
CA PRO A 469 12.32 -21.69 -7.92
C PRO A 469 12.35 -20.30 -8.56
N GLY A 470 11.47 -19.39 -8.12
CA GLY A 470 11.44 -18.00 -8.57
C GLY A 470 12.71 -17.23 -8.18
N ILE A 471 13.17 -17.39 -6.94
CA ILE A 471 14.43 -16.79 -6.45
C ILE A 471 15.62 -17.30 -7.26
N ARG A 472 15.70 -18.60 -7.55
CA ARG A 472 16.74 -19.20 -8.41
C ARG A 472 16.72 -18.56 -9.79
N GLY A 473 15.55 -18.40 -10.41
CA GLY A 473 15.38 -17.76 -11.71
C GLY A 473 15.90 -16.32 -11.74
N ILE A 474 15.59 -15.52 -10.69
CA ILE A 474 16.11 -14.15 -10.53
C ILE A 474 17.64 -14.16 -10.48
N LEU A 475 18.22 -14.97 -9.60
CA LEU A 475 19.67 -15.00 -9.41
C LEU A 475 20.43 -15.56 -10.61
N ASP A 476 19.83 -16.49 -11.36
CA ASP A 476 20.39 -17.01 -12.62
C ASP A 476 20.30 -15.98 -13.73
N TRP A 477 19.22 -15.17 -13.78
CA TRP A 477 19.16 -14.02 -14.69
C TRP A 477 20.33 -13.06 -14.47
N TYR A 478 20.62 -12.68 -13.23
CA TYR A 478 21.75 -11.83 -12.89
C TYR A 478 23.09 -12.48 -13.21
N GLY A 479 23.19 -13.80 -13.01
CA GLY A 479 24.40 -14.56 -13.34
C GLY A 479 24.84 -14.43 -14.78
N ARG A 480 23.93 -14.22 -15.72
CA ARG A 480 24.21 -14.02 -17.15
C ARG A 480 24.87 -12.68 -17.47
N TYR A 481 24.76 -11.72 -16.57
CA TYR A 481 25.33 -10.36 -16.72
C TYR A 481 26.63 -10.16 -15.94
N VAL A 482 27.07 -11.15 -15.17
CA VAL A 482 28.42 -11.09 -14.55
C VAL A 482 29.44 -11.39 -15.66
N ASP A 483 30.27 -10.40 -15.96
CA ASP A 483 31.25 -10.50 -17.03
C ASP A 483 32.63 -10.96 -16.55
N SER A 484 33.64 -10.91 -17.43
CA SER A 484 35.04 -11.30 -17.12
C SER A 484 35.69 -10.45 -16.03
N THR A 485 35.14 -9.30 -15.68
CA THR A 485 35.60 -8.47 -14.56
C THR A 485 35.17 -9.01 -13.20
N GLY A 486 34.21 -9.93 -13.18
CA GLY A 486 33.54 -10.43 -11.97
C GLY A 486 32.49 -9.47 -11.39
N MET A 487 32.20 -8.35 -12.07
CA MET A 487 31.13 -7.41 -11.74
C MET A 487 29.98 -7.56 -12.74
N LEU A 488 28.86 -6.88 -12.47
CA LEU A 488 27.75 -6.83 -13.42
C LEU A 488 28.11 -5.94 -14.60
N GLY A 489 28.04 -6.50 -15.82
CA GLY A 489 28.09 -5.78 -17.09
C GLY A 489 26.80 -4.99 -17.34
N PRO A 490 26.62 -4.44 -18.58
CA PRO A 490 25.41 -3.72 -18.96
C PRO A 490 24.16 -4.58 -18.81
N MET A 491 23.12 -4.04 -18.18
CA MET A 491 21.85 -4.73 -17.96
C MET A 491 20.70 -4.00 -18.66
N PRO A 492 19.72 -4.73 -19.22
CA PRO A 492 18.53 -4.13 -19.81
C PRO A 492 17.59 -3.57 -18.74
N TYR A 493 16.57 -2.84 -19.20
CA TYR A 493 15.48 -2.30 -18.43
C TYR A 493 15.88 -1.10 -17.54
N TRP A 494 15.01 -0.72 -16.62
CA TRP A 494 15.24 0.43 -15.76
C TRP A 494 15.99 0.01 -14.49
N ASN A 495 17.28 0.28 -14.44
CA ASN A 495 18.17 -0.11 -13.33
C ASN A 495 18.09 0.84 -12.12
N PHE A 496 16.86 1.22 -11.74
CA PHE A 496 16.57 2.09 -10.62
C PHE A 496 16.99 1.46 -9.29
N VAL A 497 17.60 2.28 -8.42
CA VAL A 497 17.94 1.88 -7.05
C VAL A 497 17.35 2.84 -6.02
N ASP A 498 17.43 4.16 -6.24
CA ASP A 498 16.98 5.17 -5.27
C ASP A 498 16.77 6.53 -5.95
N TRP A 499 15.80 7.33 -5.50
CA TRP A 499 15.63 8.72 -5.95
C TRP A 499 16.71 9.66 -5.41
N ALA A 500 17.97 9.33 -5.66
CA ALA A 500 19.10 10.18 -5.28
C ALA A 500 19.25 11.36 -6.26
N ASP A 501 19.35 12.59 -5.74
CA ASP A 501 19.29 13.82 -6.53
C ASP A 501 20.28 13.92 -7.71
N ARG A 502 21.46 13.28 -7.57
CA ARG A 502 22.50 13.28 -8.61
C ARG A 502 22.49 12.03 -9.50
N TRP A 503 21.50 11.15 -9.36
CA TRP A 503 21.30 10.00 -10.24
C TRP A 503 20.19 10.26 -11.24
N GLN A 504 20.54 10.25 -12.52
CA GLN A 504 19.52 10.41 -13.55
C GLN A 504 18.47 9.29 -13.46
N ARG A 505 17.21 9.64 -13.27
CA ARG A 505 16.11 8.68 -13.11
C ARG A 505 16.34 7.63 -11.98
N GLY A 506 17.12 7.98 -10.96
CA GLY A 506 17.38 7.08 -9.86
C GLY A 506 18.33 5.91 -10.17
N VAL A 507 19.10 6.02 -11.26
CA VAL A 507 20.01 4.97 -11.76
C VAL A 507 21.46 5.30 -11.35
N PRO A 508 22.15 4.41 -10.60
CA PRO A 508 23.54 4.64 -10.21
C PRO A 508 24.51 4.53 -11.40
N ALA A 509 25.66 5.16 -11.27
CA ALA A 509 26.72 5.07 -12.29
C ALA A 509 27.09 3.61 -12.60
N GLY A 510 27.32 3.31 -13.86
CA GLY A 510 27.67 1.97 -14.35
C GLY A 510 26.51 0.99 -14.45
N ALA A 511 25.27 1.37 -14.10
CA ALA A 511 24.15 0.45 -14.14
C ALA A 511 23.69 0.11 -15.57
N ASP A 512 23.65 1.10 -16.46
CA ASP A 512 23.20 0.92 -17.85
C ASP A 512 24.34 0.52 -18.79
N ASN A 513 25.58 0.94 -18.50
CA ASN A 513 26.77 0.72 -19.35
C ASN A 513 27.78 -0.26 -18.78
N GLY A 514 27.54 -0.83 -17.61
CA GLY A 514 28.31 -1.86 -16.95
C GLY A 514 29.14 -1.38 -15.77
N HIS A 515 29.51 -2.34 -14.92
CA HIS A 515 30.38 -2.22 -13.75
C HIS A 515 29.81 -1.35 -12.59
N SER A 516 28.50 -1.31 -12.42
CA SER A 516 27.91 -0.66 -11.23
C SER A 516 28.32 -1.40 -9.95
N ALA A 517 29.08 -0.74 -9.10
CA ALA A 517 29.40 -1.26 -7.76
C ALA A 517 28.14 -1.34 -6.88
N THR A 518 27.23 -0.35 -7.01
CA THR A 518 25.96 -0.31 -6.27
C THR A 518 25.13 -1.58 -6.51
N ILE A 519 24.88 -1.95 -7.78
CA ILE A 519 24.01 -3.10 -8.09
C ILE A 519 24.77 -4.42 -7.88
N SER A 520 26.08 -4.48 -8.15
CA SER A 520 26.89 -5.68 -7.85
C SER A 520 26.88 -6.01 -6.35
N LEU A 521 26.95 -5.00 -5.47
CA LEU A 521 26.85 -5.18 -4.03
C LEU A 521 25.41 -5.52 -3.57
N LEU A 522 24.39 -4.98 -4.23
CA LEU A 522 23.00 -5.37 -3.98
C LEU A 522 22.74 -6.83 -4.38
N LEU A 523 23.35 -7.30 -5.48
CA LEU A 523 23.29 -8.72 -5.86
C LEU A 523 24.01 -9.60 -4.81
N ALA A 524 25.18 -9.20 -4.33
CA ALA A 524 25.87 -9.93 -3.26
C ALA A 524 25.02 -10.01 -1.98
N TYR A 525 24.36 -8.91 -1.61
CA TYR A 525 23.42 -8.88 -0.49
C TYR A 525 22.24 -9.84 -0.68
N ALA A 526 21.65 -9.90 -1.88
CA ALA A 526 20.53 -10.80 -2.18
C ALA A 526 20.98 -12.28 -2.21
N LEU A 527 22.17 -12.58 -2.74
CA LEU A 527 22.76 -13.92 -2.73
C LEU A 527 22.98 -14.45 -1.30
N ASP A 528 23.40 -13.60 -0.36
CA ASP A 528 23.51 -13.99 1.06
C ASP A 528 22.14 -14.37 1.64
N ARG A 529 21.09 -13.62 1.32
CA ARG A 529 19.73 -13.91 1.79
C ARG A 529 19.18 -15.20 1.19
N ALA A 530 19.41 -15.40 -0.11
CA ALA A 530 19.05 -16.64 -0.77
C ALA A 530 19.82 -17.84 -0.22
N ALA A 531 21.09 -17.68 0.13
CA ALA A 531 21.88 -18.74 0.75
C ALA A 531 21.32 -19.17 2.12
N VAL A 532 20.76 -18.24 2.90
CA VAL A 532 20.06 -18.58 4.16
C VAL A 532 18.79 -19.37 3.85
N LEU A 533 17.96 -18.91 2.90
CA LEU A 533 16.73 -19.60 2.50
C LEU A 533 17.02 -21.02 2.02
N GLU A 534 17.98 -21.20 1.14
CA GLU A 534 18.38 -22.52 0.62
C GLU A 534 18.93 -23.44 1.71
N ALA A 535 19.74 -22.91 2.64
CA ALA A 535 20.27 -23.69 3.75
C ALA A 535 19.19 -24.19 4.70
N ASP A 536 18.14 -23.38 4.92
CA ASP A 536 17.09 -23.64 5.90
C ASP A 536 15.93 -24.48 5.35
N VAL A 537 15.50 -24.21 4.10
CA VAL A 537 14.29 -24.80 3.53
C VAL A 537 14.47 -25.34 2.10
N GLY A 538 15.63 -25.18 1.48
CA GLY A 538 15.98 -25.58 0.13
C GLY A 538 17.11 -26.60 0.08
N GLU A 539 18.13 -26.32 -0.76
CA GLU A 539 19.22 -27.21 -1.10
C GLU A 539 20.57 -26.65 -0.62
N ARG A 540 21.30 -27.41 0.20
CA ARG A 540 22.62 -26.99 0.73
C ARG A 540 23.64 -26.68 -0.36
N ALA A 541 23.60 -27.41 -1.49
CA ALA A 541 24.51 -27.15 -2.62
C ALA A 541 24.24 -25.75 -3.23
N MET A 542 22.97 -25.37 -3.39
CA MET A 542 22.60 -24.04 -3.85
C MET A 542 23.02 -22.96 -2.85
N ALA A 543 22.82 -23.19 -1.56
CA ALA A 543 23.28 -22.28 -0.52
C ALA A 543 24.79 -22.02 -0.62
N GLN A 544 25.59 -23.07 -0.83
CA GLN A 544 27.05 -22.93 -0.98
C GLN A 544 27.40 -22.19 -2.28
N SER A 545 26.74 -22.51 -3.39
CA SER A 545 26.94 -21.81 -4.67
C SER A 545 26.68 -20.31 -4.54
N TYR A 546 25.60 -19.91 -3.86
CA TYR A 546 25.27 -18.50 -3.66
C TYR A 546 26.29 -17.78 -2.78
N ARG A 547 26.80 -18.41 -1.73
CA ARG A 547 27.90 -17.84 -0.92
C ARG A 547 29.15 -17.60 -1.77
N THR A 548 29.55 -18.60 -2.56
CA THR A 548 30.74 -18.48 -3.45
C THR A 548 30.54 -17.35 -4.48
N ARG A 549 29.36 -17.25 -5.10
CA ARG A 549 29.05 -16.16 -6.05
C ARG A 549 29.07 -14.78 -5.37
N ALA A 550 28.52 -14.68 -4.16
CA ALA A 550 28.54 -13.44 -3.38
C ALA A 550 29.98 -13.02 -3.03
N ASP A 551 30.81 -13.96 -2.61
CA ASP A 551 32.21 -13.70 -2.30
C ASP A 551 33.01 -13.24 -3.53
N SER A 552 32.81 -13.86 -4.68
CA SER A 552 33.43 -13.44 -5.94
C SER A 552 33.07 -12.00 -6.32
N LEU A 553 31.77 -11.64 -6.21
CA LEU A 553 31.28 -10.27 -6.47
C LEU A 553 31.89 -9.24 -5.50
N ARG A 554 32.02 -9.58 -4.20
CA ARG A 554 32.65 -8.71 -3.19
C ARG A 554 34.09 -8.43 -3.53
N VAL A 555 34.87 -9.50 -3.85
CA VAL A 555 36.29 -9.40 -4.22
C VAL A 555 36.45 -8.54 -5.48
N ALA A 556 35.67 -8.82 -6.53
CA ALA A 556 35.73 -8.07 -7.79
C ALA A 556 35.38 -6.59 -7.59
N THR A 557 34.29 -6.32 -6.87
CA THR A 557 33.84 -4.94 -6.61
C THR A 557 34.87 -4.19 -5.73
N ARG A 558 35.40 -4.83 -4.67
CA ARG A 558 36.43 -4.21 -3.84
C ARG A 558 37.71 -3.90 -4.63
N THR A 559 38.15 -4.83 -5.45
CA THR A 559 39.39 -4.67 -6.23
C THR A 559 39.30 -3.50 -7.22
N ARG A 560 38.09 -3.28 -7.80
CA ARG A 560 37.91 -2.32 -8.88
C ARG A 560 37.35 -0.97 -8.45
N ALA A 561 36.45 -0.97 -7.48
CA ALA A 561 35.72 0.26 -7.09
C ALA A 561 36.20 0.87 -5.76
N TRP A 562 37.02 0.18 -4.96
CA TRP A 562 37.56 0.75 -3.73
C TRP A 562 38.62 1.82 -4.02
N ASP A 563 38.42 2.99 -3.46
CA ASP A 563 39.37 4.10 -3.49
C ASP A 563 40.14 4.15 -2.16
N PRO A 564 41.45 3.73 -2.14
CA PRO A 564 42.23 3.70 -0.91
C PRO A 564 42.56 5.10 -0.35
N ALA A 565 42.58 6.14 -1.22
CA ALA A 565 42.85 7.51 -0.79
C ALA A 565 41.68 8.11 -0.06
N ARG A 566 40.43 7.90 -0.57
CA ARG A 566 39.19 8.34 0.09
C ARG A 566 38.68 7.34 1.13
N LYS A 567 39.12 6.09 1.07
CA LYS A 567 38.61 4.96 1.87
C LYS A 567 37.07 4.82 1.70
N LEU A 568 36.62 4.87 0.44
CA LEU A 568 35.22 4.79 0.00
C LEU A 568 35.16 3.92 -1.26
N PHE A 569 33.99 3.33 -1.50
CA PHE A 569 33.65 2.75 -2.81
C PHE A 569 33.11 3.82 -3.74
N ARG A 570 33.59 3.83 -4.99
CA ARG A 570 32.96 4.55 -6.10
C ARG A 570 31.69 3.83 -6.52
N ASP A 571 30.74 4.55 -7.09
CA ASP A 571 29.51 3.95 -7.63
C ASP A 571 29.78 3.05 -8.85
N SER A 572 30.88 3.33 -9.57
CA SER A 572 31.45 2.52 -10.65
C SER A 572 32.97 2.77 -10.71
N PRO A 573 33.80 1.77 -11.11
CA PRO A 573 35.22 1.99 -11.38
C PRO A 573 35.52 3.13 -12.36
N ASP A 574 34.61 3.30 -13.34
CA ASP A 574 34.74 4.27 -14.45
C ASP A 574 34.13 5.64 -14.13
N SER A 575 33.72 5.86 -12.87
CA SER A 575 33.07 7.10 -12.42
C SER A 575 33.78 7.71 -11.22
N ALA A 576 33.77 9.05 -11.14
CA ALA A 576 34.18 9.77 -9.94
C ALA A 576 33.03 9.98 -8.94
N ALA A 577 31.88 9.33 -9.13
CA ALA A 577 30.73 9.43 -8.24
C ALA A 577 30.90 8.53 -7.02
N TYR A 578 30.53 9.07 -5.84
CA TYR A 578 30.49 8.35 -4.57
C TYR A 578 29.16 8.61 -3.90
N SER A 579 28.48 7.57 -3.49
CA SER A 579 27.17 7.64 -2.85
C SER A 579 27.15 6.98 -1.48
N GLN A 580 26.22 7.40 -0.63
CA GLN A 580 25.91 6.67 0.59
C GLN A 580 25.39 5.27 0.27
N GLN A 581 24.60 5.14 -0.80
CA GLN A 581 23.98 3.88 -1.23
C GLN A 581 25.02 2.79 -1.48
N THR A 582 26.04 3.06 -2.29
CA THR A 582 27.11 2.09 -2.60
C THR A 582 27.87 1.67 -1.35
N ASN A 583 28.24 2.62 -0.50
CA ASN A 583 29.02 2.38 0.70
C ASN A 583 28.20 1.66 1.80
N VAL A 584 26.92 1.95 1.91
CA VAL A 584 25.98 1.22 2.78
C VAL A 584 25.83 -0.23 2.30
N LEU A 585 25.65 -0.45 0.99
CA LEU A 585 25.57 -1.81 0.44
C LEU A 585 26.89 -2.57 0.62
N ALA A 586 28.04 -1.91 0.56
CA ALA A 586 29.33 -2.54 0.86
C ALA A 586 29.39 -3.06 2.30
N ILE A 587 28.82 -2.32 3.25
CA ILE A 587 28.69 -2.78 4.65
C ILE A 587 27.71 -3.94 4.73
N LEU A 588 26.50 -3.77 4.20
CA LEU A 588 25.42 -4.76 4.32
C LEU A 588 25.74 -6.09 3.64
N SER A 589 26.51 -6.05 2.55
CA SER A 589 26.97 -7.23 1.81
C SER A 589 28.32 -7.79 2.30
N ASN A 590 28.94 -7.25 3.35
CA ASN A 590 30.28 -7.66 3.84
C ASN A 590 31.40 -7.52 2.79
N ALA A 591 31.40 -6.49 1.96
CA ALA A 591 32.46 -6.26 0.96
C ALA A 591 33.81 -5.81 1.57
N LEU A 592 33.82 -5.46 2.86
CA LEU A 592 34.97 -5.17 3.67
C LEU A 592 35.08 -6.12 4.87
N PRO A 593 36.29 -6.37 5.42
CA PRO A 593 36.45 -7.02 6.71
C PRO A 593 35.63 -6.31 7.79
N GLN A 594 35.06 -7.06 8.72
CA GLN A 594 34.19 -6.53 9.77
C GLN A 594 34.85 -5.38 10.56
N ALA A 595 36.15 -5.47 10.81
CA ALA A 595 36.91 -4.44 11.53
C ALA A 595 36.94 -3.07 10.78
N GLU A 596 36.84 -3.08 9.45
CA GLU A 596 36.89 -1.87 8.61
C GLU A 596 35.52 -1.27 8.37
N GLN A 597 34.43 -2.05 8.53
CA GLN A 597 33.07 -1.61 8.21
C GLN A 597 32.59 -0.45 9.08
N ARG A 598 32.99 -0.42 10.36
CA ARG A 598 32.64 0.69 11.28
C ARG A 598 33.27 2.00 10.82
N ALA A 599 34.56 1.98 10.49
CA ALA A 599 35.27 3.17 10.00
C ALA A 599 34.70 3.67 8.65
N LEU A 600 34.27 2.74 7.78
CA LEU A 600 33.56 3.11 6.56
C LEU A 600 32.26 3.84 6.88
N MET A 601 31.44 3.33 7.80
CA MET A 601 30.17 3.96 8.16
C MET A 601 30.36 5.33 8.81
N GLU A 602 31.36 5.49 9.69
CA GLU A 602 31.70 6.79 10.29
C GLU A 602 32.08 7.81 9.21
N ARG A 603 32.77 7.39 8.16
CA ARG A 603 33.12 8.23 7.00
C ARG A 603 31.88 8.55 6.17
N VAL A 604 30.99 7.58 5.91
CA VAL A 604 29.72 7.80 5.19
C VAL A 604 28.86 8.87 5.87
N LEU A 605 28.86 8.89 7.20
CA LEU A 605 28.12 9.89 7.96
C LEU A 605 28.78 11.28 7.99
N ALA A 606 30.11 11.34 7.87
CA ALA A 606 30.87 12.58 7.97
C ALA A 606 31.09 13.29 6.63
N ASP A 607 31.09 12.56 5.52
CA ASP A 607 31.40 13.10 4.19
C ASP A 607 30.16 13.65 3.48
N SER A 608 29.93 14.96 3.61
CA SER A 608 28.82 15.67 2.96
C SER A 608 28.93 15.76 1.43
N THR A 609 30.05 15.32 0.82
CA THR A 609 30.23 15.32 -0.64
C THR A 609 29.58 14.10 -1.30
N LEU A 610 29.24 13.08 -0.51
CA LEU A 610 28.58 11.89 -1.00
C LEU A 610 27.17 12.24 -1.55
N ILE A 611 26.73 11.48 -2.55
CA ILE A 611 25.33 11.48 -2.95
C ILE A 611 24.52 10.92 -1.80
N PRO A 612 23.57 11.70 -1.21
CA PRO A 612 22.84 11.25 -0.03
C PRO A 612 21.79 10.19 -0.36
N ALA A 613 21.49 9.33 0.60
CA ALA A 613 20.36 8.43 0.56
C ALA A 613 19.03 9.21 0.64
N SER A 614 18.04 8.80 -0.17
CA SER A 614 16.67 9.30 -0.03
C SER A 614 16.00 8.73 1.24
N TYR A 615 14.73 9.12 1.50
CA TYR A 615 13.97 8.54 2.60
C TYR A 615 13.80 7.02 2.47
N TYR A 616 13.63 6.51 1.25
CA TYR A 616 13.61 5.07 0.98
C TYR A 616 14.92 4.40 1.39
N PHE A 617 16.03 4.86 0.84
CA PHE A 617 17.32 4.18 1.03
C PHE A 617 17.91 4.41 2.43
N SER A 618 17.42 5.42 3.17
CA SER A 618 17.81 5.62 4.58
C SER A 618 17.45 4.41 5.46
N PHE A 619 16.47 3.58 5.08
CA PHE A 619 16.23 2.29 5.72
C PHE A 619 17.51 1.42 5.73
N TYR A 620 18.15 1.26 4.59
CA TYR A 620 19.39 0.47 4.47
C TYR A 620 20.56 1.11 5.23
N LEU A 621 20.63 2.45 5.23
CA LEU A 621 21.64 3.18 6.01
C LEU A 621 21.46 2.91 7.52
N LEU A 622 20.25 2.93 8.02
CA LEU A 622 19.93 2.66 9.42
C LEU A 622 20.21 1.18 9.81
N GLU A 623 19.95 0.24 8.90
CA GLU A 623 20.33 -1.17 9.09
C GLU A 623 21.87 -1.34 9.12
N ALA A 624 22.61 -0.58 8.30
CA ALA A 624 24.06 -0.59 8.33
C ALA A 624 24.62 -0.02 9.64
N LEU A 625 24.01 1.05 10.19
CA LEU A 625 24.39 1.57 11.52
C LEU A 625 24.26 0.51 12.62
N GLU A 626 23.13 -0.20 12.65
CA GLU A 626 22.93 -1.29 13.63
C GLU A 626 23.99 -2.38 13.46
N LYS A 627 24.24 -2.80 12.22
CA LYS A 627 25.20 -3.87 11.89
C LYS A 627 26.61 -3.56 12.38
N VAL A 628 27.06 -2.30 12.29
CA VAL A 628 28.43 -1.92 12.69
C VAL A 628 28.54 -1.41 14.13
N GLY A 629 27.47 -1.54 14.93
CA GLY A 629 27.44 -1.11 16.33
C GLY A 629 27.37 0.41 16.52
N LEU A 630 26.88 1.15 15.53
CA LEU A 630 26.62 2.60 15.60
C LEU A 630 25.13 2.91 15.77
N GLY A 631 24.30 1.95 16.19
CA GLY A 631 22.86 2.11 16.35
C GLY A 631 22.45 3.21 17.33
N ASP A 632 23.31 3.61 18.27
CA ASP A 632 23.08 4.77 19.15
C ASP A 632 22.96 6.10 18.39
N ARG A 633 23.43 6.16 17.14
CA ARG A 633 23.24 7.32 16.25
C ARG A 633 21.91 7.29 15.48
N TYR A 634 21.07 6.29 15.70
CA TYR A 634 19.79 6.12 14.99
C TYR A 634 18.88 7.36 15.09
N ILE A 635 18.63 7.84 16.32
CA ILE A 635 17.72 8.99 16.58
C ILE A 635 18.22 10.25 15.89
N GLU A 636 19.55 10.45 15.84
CA GLU A 636 20.19 11.59 15.16
C GLU A 636 19.84 11.60 13.66
N GLN A 637 19.78 10.43 13.01
CA GLN A 637 19.47 10.30 11.60
C GLN A 637 17.99 10.55 11.28
N LEU A 638 17.13 10.65 12.28
CA LEU A 638 15.71 10.96 12.11
C LEU A 638 15.40 12.46 12.01
N ALA A 639 16.41 13.34 11.97
CA ALA A 639 16.23 14.79 11.83
C ALA A 639 15.32 15.18 10.62
N PRO A 640 15.38 14.53 9.44
CA PRO A 640 14.46 14.83 8.34
C PRO A 640 12.99 14.63 8.71
N TRP A 641 12.62 13.60 9.48
CA TRP A 641 11.23 13.38 9.94
C TRP A 641 10.74 14.45 10.88
N ARG A 642 11.62 14.99 11.74
CA ARG A 642 11.31 16.16 12.55
C ARG A 642 11.03 17.38 11.67
N GLY A 643 11.75 17.54 10.56
CA GLY A 643 11.47 18.55 9.54
C GLY A 643 10.09 18.37 8.88
N MET A 644 9.68 17.13 8.61
CA MET A 644 8.34 16.83 8.07
C MET A 644 7.23 17.29 9.02
N LEU A 645 7.37 17.02 10.32
CA LEU A 645 6.43 17.49 11.35
C LEU A 645 6.33 19.02 11.38
N ALA A 646 7.47 19.72 11.29
CA ALA A 646 7.52 21.19 11.25
C ALA A 646 6.81 21.77 10.00
N LEU A 647 6.79 21.02 8.89
CA LEU A 647 6.05 21.38 7.68
C LEU A 647 4.56 20.97 7.73
N GLY A 648 4.07 20.47 8.86
CA GLY A 648 2.67 20.10 9.04
C GLY A 648 2.26 18.84 8.26
N LEU A 649 3.20 17.99 7.88
CA LEU A 649 2.91 16.69 7.24
C LEU A 649 2.24 15.74 8.24
N THR A 650 1.28 14.99 7.75
CA THR A 650 0.50 14.00 8.53
C THR A 650 0.73 12.57 8.04
N SER A 651 1.56 12.42 7.03
CA SER A 651 2.12 11.19 6.48
C SER A 651 3.51 11.51 5.93
N ALA A 652 4.39 10.50 5.82
CA ALA A 652 5.74 10.71 5.32
C ALA A 652 5.75 10.82 3.78
N PRO A 653 6.47 11.79 3.18
CA PRO A 653 6.47 12.04 1.75
C PRO A 653 7.43 11.11 1.01
N GLU A 654 7.31 11.09 -0.34
CA GLU A 654 8.15 10.28 -1.23
C GLU A 654 9.65 10.60 -1.08
N LYS A 655 9.99 11.87 -1.08
CA LYS A 655 11.36 12.40 -1.05
C LYS A 655 11.37 13.80 -0.44
N PRO A 656 12.55 14.40 -0.19
CA PRO A 656 12.65 15.79 0.23
C PRO A 656 11.98 16.76 -0.76
N GLU A 657 11.60 17.93 -0.24
CA GLU A 657 10.98 18.99 -1.08
C GLU A 657 11.87 19.40 -2.27
N PRO A 658 11.28 19.64 -3.44
CA PRO A 658 9.85 19.51 -3.75
C PRO A 658 9.43 18.05 -3.93
N THR A 659 8.40 17.63 -3.21
CA THR A 659 7.86 16.27 -3.28
C THR A 659 6.57 16.20 -4.08
N ARG A 660 6.39 15.13 -4.88
CA ARG A 660 5.14 14.85 -5.61
C ARG A 660 4.05 14.37 -4.66
N SER A 661 4.39 13.43 -3.78
CA SER A 661 3.48 12.80 -2.83
C SER A 661 3.81 13.21 -1.39
N ASP A 662 2.78 13.57 -0.61
CA ASP A 662 2.89 13.77 0.84
C ASP A 662 2.63 12.47 1.62
N SER A 663 2.30 11.39 0.92
CA SER A 663 2.04 10.09 1.53
C SER A 663 2.69 8.98 0.69
N HIS A 664 3.89 8.57 1.10
CA HIS A 664 4.65 7.49 0.46
C HIS A 664 5.18 6.55 1.54
N ALA A 665 4.53 5.41 1.68
CA ALA A 665 4.67 4.59 2.88
C ALA A 665 6.08 3.99 3.07
N TRP A 666 6.92 3.95 2.03
CA TRP A 666 8.34 3.57 2.19
C TRP A 666 9.10 4.45 3.19
N ALA A 667 8.71 5.73 3.31
CA ALA A 667 9.33 6.66 4.27
C ALA A 667 8.80 6.51 5.71
N ALA A 668 7.85 5.62 5.97
CA ALA A 668 7.33 5.35 7.31
C ALA A 668 8.16 4.34 8.11
N HIS A 669 9.27 3.83 7.54
CA HIS A 669 10.13 2.80 8.16
C HIS A 669 10.71 3.15 9.55
N PRO A 670 10.80 4.41 10.02
CA PRO A 670 11.23 4.66 11.38
C PRO A 670 10.36 3.99 12.45
N ASN A 671 9.08 3.73 12.20
CA ASN A 671 8.25 2.98 13.16
C ASN A 671 8.74 1.54 13.36
N TYR A 672 9.23 0.88 12.30
CA TYR A 672 9.95 -0.38 12.43
C TYR A 672 11.25 -0.19 13.23
N GLY A 673 12.06 0.81 12.90
CA GLY A 673 13.37 0.99 13.49
C GLY A 673 13.34 1.42 14.96
N LEU A 674 12.33 2.15 15.42
CA LEU A 674 12.12 2.45 16.84
C LEU A 674 11.96 1.17 17.66
N LEU A 675 11.30 0.16 17.11
CA LEU A 675 11.09 -1.14 17.76
C LEU A 675 12.28 -2.09 17.54
N ALA A 676 12.80 -2.14 16.32
CA ALA A 676 13.86 -3.09 15.94
C ALA A 676 15.26 -2.66 16.36
N THR A 677 15.53 -1.34 16.44
CA THR A 677 16.86 -0.80 16.75
C THR A 677 16.86 -0.09 18.09
N VAL A 678 15.94 0.87 18.34
CA VAL A 678 15.96 1.62 19.61
C VAL A 678 15.60 0.72 20.79
N LEU A 679 14.50 -0.04 20.70
CA LEU A 679 14.21 -1.09 21.69
C LEU A 679 15.06 -2.36 21.47
N GLY A 680 15.59 -2.54 20.26
CA GLY A 680 16.49 -3.61 19.91
C GLY A 680 15.84 -4.98 19.74
N VAL A 681 14.54 -5.07 19.53
CA VAL A 681 13.79 -6.33 19.45
C VAL A 681 13.87 -6.89 18.03
N ARG A 682 14.61 -7.97 17.84
CA ARG A 682 14.80 -8.61 16.52
C ARG A 682 14.71 -10.15 16.62
N PRO A 683 14.32 -10.84 15.53
CA PRO A 683 14.44 -12.29 15.48
C PRO A 683 15.93 -12.70 15.58
N ALA A 684 16.22 -13.64 16.48
CA ALA A 684 17.56 -14.25 16.62
C ALA A 684 17.67 -15.58 15.86
N SER A 685 16.54 -16.12 15.40
CA SER A 685 16.46 -17.32 14.56
C SER A 685 15.22 -17.24 13.66
N ARG A 686 15.20 -18.07 12.61
CA ARG A 686 14.07 -18.19 11.69
C ARG A 686 12.76 -18.34 12.42
N GLY A 687 11.68 -17.79 11.85
CA GLY A 687 10.34 -17.87 12.42
C GLY A 687 10.15 -17.08 13.71
N PHE A 688 11.13 -16.22 14.04
CA PHE A 688 11.15 -15.48 15.32
C PHE A 688 11.06 -16.40 16.53
N ARG A 689 11.55 -17.65 16.40
CA ARG A 689 11.48 -18.66 17.48
C ARG A 689 12.25 -18.25 18.72
N THR A 690 13.36 -17.49 18.52
CA THR A 690 14.13 -16.86 19.58
C THR A 690 14.32 -15.37 19.29
N VAL A 691 14.40 -14.59 20.38
CA VAL A 691 14.46 -13.14 20.36
C VAL A 691 15.85 -12.65 20.77
N ARG A 692 16.40 -11.69 20.05
CA ARG A 692 17.52 -10.85 20.48
C ARG A 692 16.98 -9.49 20.87
N ILE A 693 17.29 -9.00 22.07
CA ILE A 693 17.01 -7.64 22.52
C ILE A 693 18.33 -6.95 22.77
N ALA A 694 18.68 -5.98 21.91
CA ALA A 694 19.94 -5.26 21.99
C ALA A 694 19.70 -3.76 21.76
N PRO A 695 19.16 -3.06 22.78
CA PRO A 695 18.70 -1.68 22.63
C PRO A 695 19.82 -0.70 22.28
N LYS A 696 19.43 0.35 21.52
CA LYS A 696 20.29 1.45 21.10
C LYS A 696 19.58 2.77 21.42
N LEU A 697 19.75 3.20 22.68
CA LEU A 697 18.98 4.34 23.19
C LEU A 697 19.46 5.70 22.66
N GLY A 698 20.72 5.81 22.19
CA GLY A 698 21.26 7.09 21.74
C GLY A 698 21.11 8.18 22.81
N PRO A 699 20.41 9.30 22.55
CA PRO A 699 20.20 10.38 23.50
C PRO A 699 19.07 10.13 24.52
N LEU A 700 18.29 9.03 24.38
CA LEU A 700 17.14 8.76 25.22
C LEU A 700 17.56 8.36 26.63
N ARG A 701 16.85 8.89 27.64
CA ARG A 701 16.93 8.46 29.03
C ARG A 701 16.05 7.25 29.30
N SER A 702 14.91 7.18 28.62
CA SER A 702 13.99 6.08 28.71
C SER A 702 13.30 5.79 27.38
N ALA A 703 13.00 4.52 27.16
CA ALA A 703 12.16 4.08 26.05
C ALA A 703 11.35 2.86 26.47
N GLU A 704 10.11 2.79 26.04
CA GLU A 704 9.27 1.63 26.24
C GLU A 704 8.46 1.32 24.99
N GLY A 705 8.08 0.06 24.84
CA GLY A 705 7.24 -0.31 23.71
C GLY A 705 6.82 -1.77 23.73
N ARG A 706 6.05 -2.08 22.71
CA ARG A 706 5.51 -3.42 22.45
C ARG A 706 5.79 -3.81 21.01
N VAL A 707 6.23 -5.03 20.80
CA VAL A 707 6.42 -5.64 19.49
C VAL A 707 5.51 -6.86 19.36
N PRO A 708 4.58 -6.87 18.40
CA PRO A 708 3.81 -8.07 18.07
C PRO A 708 4.72 -9.24 17.68
N HIS A 709 4.46 -10.39 18.24
CA HIS A 709 5.16 -11.63 17.94
C HIS A 709 4.11 -12.72 17.62
N PRO A 710 4.40 -13.74 16.79
CA PRO A 710 3.43 -14.78 16.42
C PRO A 710 2.81 -15.54 17.61
N ARG A 711 3.52 -15.61 18.76
CA ARG A 711 3.07 -16.28 19.98
C ARG A 711 2.53 -15.34 21.05
N GLY A 712 2.38 -14.05 20.78
CA GLY A 712 1.96 -13.03 21.73
C GLY A 712 2.80 -11.76 21.59
N ASP A 713 2.67 -10.82 22.53
CA ASP A 713 3.40 -9.56 22.45
C ASP A 713 4.69 -9.60 23.27
N ILE A 714 5.73 -8.93 22.81
CA ILE A 714 6.97 -8.67 23.54
C ILE A 714 6.90 -7.26 24.08
N ASP A 715 6.91 -7.07 25.39
CA ASP A 715 6.98 -5.76 26.03
C ASP A 715 8.41 -5.50 26.53
N VAL A 716 8.90 -4.29 26.27
CA VAL A 716 10.23 -3.83 26.70
C VAL A 716 10.10 -2.43 27.30
N ALA A 717 10.64 -2.21 28.50
CA ALA A 717 10.79 -0.90 29.11
C ALA A 717 12.23 -0.73 29.61
N LEU A 718 12.84 0.38 29.25
CA LEU A 718 14.25 0.69 29.44
C LEU A 718 14.43 2.04 30.12
N THR A 719 15.30 2.10 31.12
CA THR A 719 15.70 3.35 31.77
C THR A 719 17.20 3.35 31.98
N ARG A 720 17.89 4.41 31.56
CA ARG A 720 19.33 4.57 31.79
C ARG A 720 19.62 4.81 33.26
N ASP A 721 20.64 4.10 33.79
CA ASP A 721 21.19 4.29 35.13
C ASP A 721 22.61 4.86 34.97
N GLY A 722 22.72 6.19 35.02
CA GLY A 722 23.99 6.86 34.74
C GLY A 722 24.48 6.71 33.29
N ALA A 723 25.78 6.78 33.07
CA ALA A 723 26.38 6.79 31.74
C ALA A 723 26.34 5.42 31.03
N ASN A 724 26.53 4.35 31.77
CA ASN A 724 26.69 2.99 31.21
C ASN A 724 25.67 1.98 31.74
N GLY A 725 24.93 2.30 32.81
CA GLY A 725 23.93 1.43 33.41
C GLY A 725 22.60 1.43 32.68
N LEU A 726 21.87 0.37 32.85
CA LEU A 726 20.51 0.19 32.28
C LEU A 726 19.65 -0.66 33.23
N SER A 727 18.50 -0.15 33.56
CA SER A 727 17.40 -0.95 34.09
C SER A 727 16.46 -1.34 32.96
N ALA A 728 16.23 -2.63 32.77
CA ALA A 728 15.38 -3.14 31.70
C ALA A 728 14.31 -4.08 32.27
N ARG A 729 13.07 -3.87 31.86
CA ARG A 729 11.96 -4.80 32.08
C ARG A 729 11.54 -5.40 30.76
N VAL A 730 11.57 -6.71 30.68
CA VAL A 730 11.22 -7.46 29.48
C VAL A 730 10.13 -8.47 29.82
N THR A 731 9.11 -8.56 28.96
CA THR A 731 8.13 -9.65 29.02
C THR A 731 8.13 -10.39 27.69
N LEU A 732 8.41 -11.70 27.73
CA LEU A 732 8.33 -12.56 26.55
C LEU A 732 7.10 -13.44 26.60
N PRO A 733 6.44 -13.74 25.47
CA PRO A 733 5.30 -14.65 25.42
C PRO A 733 5.70 -16.11 25.76
N ALA A 734 4.71 -16.94 26.09
CA ALA A 734 4.92 -18.34 26.43
C ALA A 734 5.65 -19.10 25.30
N GLY A 735 6.65 -19.92 25.67
CA GLY A 735 7.43 -20.71 24.74
C GLY A 735 8.41 -19.90 23.88
N VAL A 736 8.65 -18.63 24.19
CA VAL A 736 9.67 -17.80 23.55
C VAL A 736 10.84 -17.62 24.51
N ALA A 737 12.05 -17.89 24.03
CA ALA A 737 13.30 -17.62 24.69
C ALA A 737 14.13 -16.61 23.90
N GLY A 738 15.17 -16.03 24.53
CA GLY A 738 16.02 -15.08 23.84
C GLY A 738 17.25 -14.70 24.64
N ARG A 739 17.83 -13.56 24.26
CA ARG A 739 18.93 -12.94 24.99
C ARG A 739 18.78 -11.42 24.99
N PHE A 740 19.19 -10.82 26.08
CA PHE A 740 19.32 -9.37 26.22
C PHE A 740 20.81 -9.02 26.18
N GLU A 741 21.15 -8.03 25.35
CA GLU A 741 22.56 -7.60 25.15
C GLU A 741 22.70 -6.11 25.45
N TRP A 742 23.61 -5.76 26.36
CA TRP A 742 23.97 -4.39 26.69
C TRP A 742 25.43 -4.25 27.02
N ASN A 743 26.12 -3.28 26.39
CA ASN A 743 27.53 -2.98 26.62
C ASN A 743 28.44 -4.22 26.71
N GLY A 744 28.29 -5.16 25.79
CA GLY A 744 29.08 -6.38 25.70
C GLY A 744 28.66 -7.52 26.67
N ARG A 745 27.73 -7.25 27.58
CA ARG A 745 27.12 -8.29 28.44
C ARG A 745 25.93 -8.90 27.73
N SER A 746 25.78 -10.22 27.86
CA SER A 746 24.63 -10.97 27.32
C SER A 746 23.98 -11.79 28.44
N VAL A 747 22.67 -11.65 28.59
CA VAL A 747 21.84 -12.34 29.59
C VAL A 747 20.75 -13.16 28.90
N PRO A 748 20.56 -14.44 29.22
CA PRO A 748 19.47 -15.22 28.65
C PRO A 748 18.12 -14.70 29.12
N LEU A 749 17.11 -14.77 28.23
CA LEU A 749 15.74 -14.43 28.51
C LEU A 749 14.83 -15.65 28.42
N HIS A 750 13.85 -15.72 29.31
CA HIS A 750 12.82 -16.77 29.38
C HIS A 750 11.43 -16.17 29.19
N ALA A 751 10.45 -17.03 28.95
CA ALA A 751 9.04 -16.62 28.93
C ALA A 751 8.63 -15.96 30.26
N GLY A 752 7.72 -14.98 30.17
CA GLY A 752 7.26 -14.18 31.30
C GLY A 752 8.05 -12.90 31.50
N ARG A 753 7.75 -12.20 32.61
CA ARG A 753 8.38 -10.92 32.98
C ARG A 753 9.71 -11.13 33.68
N GLN A 754 10.68 -10.32 33.31
CA GLN A 754 12.01 -10.29 33.87
C GLN A 754 12.46 -8.84 34.06
N ASP A 755 13.06 -8.53 35.22
CA ASP A 755 13.69 -7.23 35.51
C ASP A 755 15.21 -7.45 35.53
N LEU A 756 15.94 -6.66 34.74
CA LEU A 756 17.39 -6.78 34.50
C LEU A 756 18.09 -5.48 34.88
N HIS A 757 19.31 -5.58 35.40
CA HIS A 757 20.17 -4.45 35.75
C HIS A 757 21.59 -4.66 35.19
N PHE A 758 22.12 -3.62 34.54
CA PHE A 758 23.42 -3.64 33.90
C PHE A 758 24.32 -2.55 34.42
#